data_40e87fb82b95f7fbf4d6bfd275511bb7
#
_entry.id   40e87fb82b95f7fbf4d6bfd275511bb7
#
_cell.length_a   1.000
_cell.length_b   1.000
_cell.length_c   1.000
_cell.angle_alpha   90.00
_cell.angle_beta   90.00
_cell.angle_gamma   90.00
#
_symmetry.space_group_name_H-M   'P 1'
#
loop_
_entity.id
_entity.type
_entity.pdbx_description
1 polymer ?
#
loop_
_entity_poly.entity_id
_entity_poly.type
_entity_poly.pdbx_seq_one_letter_code
_entity_poly.pdbx_strand_id
1 'polypeptide(L)'
;MKKVYRSAARMSTLLLFAAVAQMSMAQNTNTKDKSNSKEENNRNVMLNAASANGPREIQIGLPSADVNVLENGLPVTYATNPHGVNANWRSDASLSRVGLLKISETAITTGNIGYAVNSFTQLGQEGFHGQLQYKTNHFGLNEMSLNLNGGMGKGWYYSANMYQDFDPGTFELKSAEMQDRTQIYKLALTKRYNEGRGEMTLMGRYSKSHPVYTYATQSAPFIYVGDGSVQEYGKFALGTTSYLPTDPSMTYRDMRTGELRTTTMYDAAENNSKEIALYNTYNWDNGLSWKAALRYDNARGAFVYQTPMSLINLPGSKHGYIQQDAMGNWTPYTGDYVQTRMSCLNAGDIDELLFTSELSKRFSQSTLRLGLNQWYYHIDYASNTTMYDQSVPVDGSYPVRLVDSKARNSYFYDFNKNASEYYKGHENKLALYVTHDWDISPKFNLYYGARLEWQQLKGENAAVRNASGYVGRFADYHLGAVAPDGTRIVPTKLDYDWINYDFTAAATYKLNKQMGFTADFTYIVQHPRFENFSPATLPNTDKIVVPLGRAGVYYNNPWMSLTSLVSFISKTNNNSTLNLQHNSEIMAAPLTYDIQTLGWTTDVVARPVKGLEVHALLTLQKPTYKKYETSITFSDGYVGQINATGNIVAEVPQVIIEFDPSYQLTRSLRLWTSFRYFGKTYANINEAYYFNGRWETFGGLNWQVNPRLSLGCTVVNFLNQTGAKGSIAGAELITKDQAAGIKNVLMTGSYLRPFTVEISASLKI
;
A
#
# COMPACT_ATOMS: atom_id res chain seq x y z
N MET A 1 1.87 -18.36 -27.87
CA MET A 1 2.55 -18.27 -26.56
C MET A 1 1.59 -18.48 -25.38
N LYS A 2 0.44 -17.78 -25.23
CA LYS A 2 -0.53 -18.03 -24.13
C LYS A 2 -0.92 -19.52 -23.91
N LYS A 3 -1.05 -20.31 -24.98
CA LYS A 3 -1.39 -21.76 -24.86
C LYS A 3 -0.22 -22.60 -24.33
N VAL A 4 1.01 -22.23 -24.64
CA VAL A 4 2.22 -22.96 -24.21
C VAL A 4 2.50 -22.72 -22.72
N TYR A 5 2.32 -21.46 -22.23
CA TYR A 5 2.49 -21.14 -20.82
C TYR A 5 1.40 -21.78 -19.92
N ARG A 6 0.13 -21.81 -20.39
CA ARG A 6 -0.93 -22.54 -19.67
C ARG A 6 -0.67 -24.06 -19.62
N SER A 7 -0.09 -24.63 -20.65
CA SER A 7 0.31 -26.04 -20.66
C SER A 7 1.56 -26.30 -19.81
N ALA A 8 2.55 -25.42 -19.81
CA ALA A 8 3.74 -25.55 -18.98
C ALA A 8 3.40 -25.36 -17.48
N ALA A 9 2.52 -24.42 -17.12
CA ALA A 9 2.04 -24.27 -15.75
C ALA A 9 1.26 -25.49 -15.26
N ARG A 10 0.42 -26.09 -16.11
CA ARG A 10 -0.29 -27.34 -15.78
C ARG A 10 0.64 -28.55 -15.67
N MET A 11 1.69 -28.64 -16.50
CA MET A 11 2.71 -29.70 -16.42
C MET A 11 3.62 -29.55 -15.22
N SER A 12 4.05 -28.33 -14.87
CA SER A 12 4.84 -28.06 -13.67
C SER A 12 4.04 -28.35 -12.39
N THR A 13 2.75 -28.05 -12.35
CA THR A 13 1.87 -28.38 -11.21
C THR A 13 1.77 -29.90 -11.02
N LEU A 14 1.60 -30.67 -12.10
CA LEU A 14 1.54 -32.13 -12.06
C LEU A 14 2.87 -32.78 -11.68
N LEU A 15 4.00 -32.26 -12.18
CA LEU A 15 5.33 -32.75 -11.84
C LEU A 15 5.73 -32.43 -10.38
N LEU A 16 5.32 -31.28 -9.84
CA LEU A 16 5.53 -30.96 -8.42
C LEU A 16 4.75 -31.90 -7.50
N PHE A 17 3.50 -32.20 -7.82
CA PHE A 17 2.70 -33.16 -7.04
C PHE A 17 3.26 -34.58 -7.10
N ALA A 18 3.82 -35.01 -8.25
CA ALA A 18 4.45 -36.33 -8.39
C ALA A 18 5.79 -36.43 -7.63
N ALA A 19 6.61 -35.38 -7.64
CA ALA A 19 7.88 -35.33 -6.88
C ALA A 19 7.65 -35.30 -5.35
N VAL A 20 6.60 -34.60 -4.89
CA VAL A 20 6.23 -34.50 -3.48
C VAL A 20 5.74 -35.84 -2.94
N ALA A 21 5.03 -36.64 -3.74
CA ALA A 21 4.54 -37.96 -3.33
C ALA A 21 5.67 -38.99 -3.08
N GLN A 22 6.82 -38.84 -3.71
CA GLN A 22 7.96 -39.77 -3.55
C GLN A 22 8.88 -39.46 -2.38
N MET A 23 8.84 -38.23 -1.80
CA MET A 23 9.74 -37.83 -0.70
C MET A 23 9.15 -37.99 0.72
N SER A 24 7.97 -38.55 0.89
CA SER A 24 7.24 -38.51 2.17
C SER A 24 7.50 -39.66 3.14
N MET A 25 8.59 -40.42 3.02
CA MET A 25 8.92 -41.45 4.01
C MET A 25 10.17 -41.11 4.80
N ALA A 26 10.08 -40.47 5.95
CA ALA A 26 10.78 -40.72 7.22
C ALA A 26 10.74 -39.56 8.23
N GLN A 27 10.44 -39.98 9.44
CA GLN A 27 10.71 -39.42 10.79
C GLN A 27 9.77 -38.38 11.40
N ASN A 28 9.23 -38.82 12.56
CA ASN A 28 8.41 -38.12 13.56
C ASN A 28 9.27 -37.33 14.56
N THR A 29 8.90 -36.09 14.89
CA THR A 29 9.09 -35.54 16.26
C THR A 29 8.06 -34.43 16.52
N ASN A 30 7.49 -34.49 17.73
CA ASN A 30 6.43 -33.63 18.27
C ASN A 30 6.92 -32.22 18.63
N THR A 31 6.29 -31.17 18.09
CA THR A 31 6.20 -29.85 18.73
C THR A 31 4.78 -29.32 18.53
N LYS A 32 3.98 -29.38 19.60
CA LYS A 32 2.56 -28.99 19.63
C LYS A 32 2.35 -27.55 20.10
N ASP A 33 1.32 -26.92 19.53
CA ASP A 33 0.45 -25.85 20.05
C ASP A 33 0.91 -24.37 20.05
N LYS A 34 2.14 -24.02 19.70
CA LYS A 34 2.53 -22.59 19.56
C LYS A 34 2.56 -22.08 18.11
N SER A 35 2.45 -22.97 17.11
CA SER A 35 2.52 -22.60 15.69
C SER A 35 1.21 -22.03 15.15
N ASN A 36 0.06 -22.56 15.59
CA ASN A 36 -1.25 -22.22 14.99
C ASN A 36 -1.69 -20.77 15.22
N SER A 37 -1.48 -20.21 16.41
CA SER A 37 -1.83 -18.80 16.69
C SER A 37 -0.94 -17.78 15.94
N LYS A 38 0.31 -18.17 15.59
CA LYS A 38 1.22 -17.33 14.80
C LYS A 38 0.83 -17.30 13.32
N GLU A 39 0.43 -18.45 12.77
CA GLU A 39 -0.02 -18.52 11.37
C GLU A 39 -1.31 -17.74 11.14
N GLU A 40 -2.21 -17.68 12.12
CA GLU A 40 -3.45 -16.91 12.01
C GLU A 40 -3.24 -15.41 12.02
N ASN A 41 -2.42 -14.91 12.92
CA ASN A 41 -2.09 -13.49 12.96
C ASN A 41 -1.39 -13.07 11.66
N ASN A 42 -0.45 -13.86 11.17
CA ASN A 42 0.23 -13.61 9.90
C ASN A 42 -0.75 -13.63 8.73
N ARG A 43 -1.67 -14.58 8.69
CA ARG A 43 -2.69 -14.69 7.66
C ARG A 43 -3.62 -13.48 7.67
N ASN A 44 -4.16 -13.09 8.82
CA ASN A 44 -5.11 -11.98 8.91
C ASN A 44 -4.51 -10.66 8.44
N VAL A 45 -3.23 -10.41 8.74
CA VAL A 45 -2.49 -9.23 8.26
C VAL A 45 -2.29 -9.23 6.74
N MET A 46 -2.15 -10.41 6.13
CA MET A 46 -1.89 -10.57 4.69
C MET A 46 -3.14 -10.80 3.85
N LEU A 47 -4.33 -11.02 4.45
CA LEU A 47 -5.59 -11.14 3.72
C LEU A 47 -6.04 -9.76 3.20
N ASN A 48 -5.79 -9.50 1.93
CA ASN A 48 -6.11 -8.25 1.26
C ASN A 48 -7.10 -8.49 0.13
N ALA A 49 -8.25 -7.80 0.15
CA ALA A 49 -9.26 -7.89 -0.91
C ALA A 49 -8.89 -7.06 -2.16
N ALA A 50 -7.98 -6.11 -2.04
CA ALA A 50 -7.56 -5.27 -3.16
C ALA A 50 -6.38 -5.88 -3.93
N SER A 51 -5.50 -6.64 -3.26
CA SER A 51 -4.27 -7.18 -3.86
C SER A 51 -3.93 -8.55 -3.29
N ALA A 52 -3.36 -9.42 -4.11
CA ALA A 52 -2.78 -10.70 -3.65
C ALA A 52 -1.44 -10.54 -2.93
N ASN A 53 -0.79 -9.39 -3.02
CA ASN A 53 0.65 -9.24 -2.83
C ASN A 53 1.08 -8.25 -1.74
N GLY A 54 0.19 -7.76 -0.89
CA GLY A 54 0.57 -6.82 0.17
C GLY A 54 -0.21 -7.02 1.46
N PRO A 55 0.25 -6.45 2.58
CA PRO A 55 -0.53 -6.44 3.80
C PRO A 55 -1.83 -5.67 3.60
N ARG A 56 -2.85 -6.03 4.39
CA ARG A 56 -4.10 -5.28 4.38
C ARG A 56 -3.91 -3.91 5.04
N GLU A 57 -4.69 -2.95 4.62
CA GLU A 57 -4.82 -1.70 5.34
C GLU A 57 -5.52 -1.92 6.69
N ILE A 58 -4.97 -1.31 7.75
CA ILE A 58 -5.57 -1.30 9.07
C ILE A 58 -5.94 0.12 9.40
N GLN A 59 -7.24 0.41 9.35
CA GLN A 59 -7.76 1.76 9.57
C GLN A 59 -7.66 2.15 11.05
N ILE A 60 -7.22 3.39 11.27
CA ILE A 60 -7.10 3.99 12.61
C ILE A 60 -7.95 5.26 12.75
N GLY A 61 -8.93 5.44 11.86
CA GLY A 61 -9.78 6.63 11.83
C GLY A 61 -9.24 7.79 11.00
N LEU A 62 -8.20 7.58 10.23
CA LEU A 62 -7.67 8.48 9.21
C LEU A 62 -7.83 7.82 7.84
N PRO A 63 -7.82 8.58 6.72
CA PRO A 63 -7.67 8.00 5.41
C PRO A 63 -6.48 7.06 5.41
N SER A 64 -6.62 5.92 4.75
CA SER A 64 -5.59 4.89 4.74
C SER A 64 -4.27 5.45 4.22
N ALA A 65 -3.21 5.19 4.98
CA ALA A 65 -1.85 5.28 4.50
C ALA A 65 -1.34 3.86 4.25
N ASP A 66 -0.39 3.70 3.35
CA ASP A 66 0.30 2.44 3.16
C ASP A 66 0.83 1.92 4.50
N VAL A 67 0.64 0.64 4.75
CA VAL A 67 1.12 0.02 5.98
C VAL A 67 2.65 -0.04 5.92
N ASN A 68 3.31 0.55 6.91
CA ASN A 68 4.75 0.45 7.04
C ASN A 68 5.17 -1.00 7.22
N VAL A 69 6.17 -1.45 6.47
CA VAL A 69 6.73 -2.79 6.59
C VAL A 69 8.18 -2.69 7.02
N LEU A 70 8.50 -3.32 8.13
CA LEU A 70 9.86 -3.46 8.64
C LEU A 70 10.36 -4.88 8.42
N GLU A 71 11.61 -5.02 8.00
CA GLU A 71 12.33 -6.29 7.97
C GLU A 71 13.61 -6.15 8.80
N ASN A 72 13.78 -7.02 9.79
CA ASN A 72 14.92 -7.01 10.73
C ASN A 72 15.15 -5.65 11.42
N GLY A 73 14.07 -4.89 11.69
CA GLY A 73 14.10 -3.61 12.39
C GLY A 73 14.32 -2.38 11.51
N LEU A 74 14.46 -2.52 10.20
CA LEU A 74 14.57 -1.40 9.25
C LEU A 74 13.34 -1.36 8.32
N PRO A 75 12.87 -0.17 7.91
CA PRO A 75 11.87 -0.06 6.84
C PRO A 75 12.35 -0.79 5.59
N VAL A 76 11.50 -1.60 4.98
CA VAL A 76 11.85 -2.29 3.72
C VAL A 76 12.15 -1.30 2.61
N THR A 77 11.41 -0.21 2.56
CA THR A 77 11.64 0.93 1.68
C THR A 77 11.41 2.19 2.49
N TYR A 78 12.35 3.10 2.53
CA TYR A 78 12.23 4.36 3.25
C TYR A 78 11.78 5.49 2.34
N ALA A 79 12.41 5.67 1.17
CA ALA A 79 11.89 6.49 0.08
C ALA A 79 10.90 5.65 -0.73
N THR A 80 9.60 5.78 -0.44
CA THR A 80 8.57 4.85 -0.97
C THR A 80 8.13 5.15 -2.40
N ASN A 81 8.51 6.29 -2.96
CA ASN A 81 8.10 6.69 -4.30
C ASN A 81 9.33 6.89 -5.21
N PRO A 82 9.45 6.23 -6.35
CA PRO A 82 8.47 5.32 -6.98
C PRO A 82 8.65 3.85 -6.62
N HIS A 83 9.63 3.50 -5.80
CA HIS A 83 10.02 2.13 -5.48
C HIS A 83 9.25 1.64 -4.23
N GLY A 84 8.06 1.09 -4.44
CA GLY A 84 7.17 0.67 -3.36
C GLY A 84 7.64 -0.61 -2.63
N VAL A 85 7.06 -0.83 -1.44
CA VAL A 85 7.33 -2.01 -0.58
C VAL A 85 7.18 -3.32 -1.35
N ASN A 86 6.14 -3.43 -2.19
CA ASN A 86 5.84 -4.65 -2.94
C ASN A 86 6.90 -5.03 -3.99
N ALA A 87 7.79 -4.13 -4.36
CA ALA A 87 8.91 -4.47 -5.23
C ALA A 87 10.04 -5.21 -4.50
N ASN A 88 10.15 -5.02 -3.17
CA ASN A 88 11.26 -5.52 -2.36
C ASN A 88 10.87 -6.56 -1.31
N TRP A 89 9.59 -6.70 -1.01
CA TRP A 89 9.13 -7.53 0.10
C TRP A 89 7.85 -8.29 -0.25
N ARG A 90 7.82 -9.55 0.14
CA ARG A 90 6.65 -10.43 0.11
C ARG A 90 6.64 -11.27 1.37
N SER A 91 5.43 -11.73 1.78
CA SER A 91 5.29 -12.71 2.86
C SER A 91 5.53 -14.12 2.32
N ASP A 92 6.77 -14.54 2.31
CA ASP A 92 7.26 -15.74 1.63
C ASP A 92 8.10 -16.65 2.55
N ALA A 93 8.68 -17.72 2.00
CA ALA A 93 9.52 -18.66 2.71
C ALA A 93 10.82 -18.04 3.27
N SER A 94 11.20 -16.83 2.83
CA SER A 94 12.36 -16.12 3.34
C SER A 94 12.16 -15.54 4.74
N LEU A 95 10.92 -15.52 5.25
CA LEU A 95 10.58 -14.92 6.53
C LEU A 95 10.35 -16.00 7.61
N SER A 96 11.03 -15.85 8.74
CA SER A 96 10.84 -16.70 9.92
C SER A 96 9.62 -16.31 10.74
N ARG A 97 9.27 -15.02 10.69
CA ARG A 97 8.16 -14.44 11.46
C ARG A 97 7.68 -13.15 10.83
N VAL A 98 6.36 -12.97 10.87
CA VAL A 98 5.67 -11.72 10.55
C VAL A 98 4.75 -11.40 11.73
N GLY A 99 4.59 -10.13 12.08
CA GLY A 99 3.71 -9.65 13.14
C GLY A 99 3.39 -8.18 12.98
N LEU A 100 2.69 -7.60 13.95
CA LEU A 100 2.35 -6.18 13.97
C LEU A 100 3.03 -5.51 15.17
N LEU A 101 3.58 -4.31 14.95
CA LEU A 101 3.93 -3.36 15.99
C LEU A 101 2.69 -2.53 16.36
N LYS A 102 2.54 -2.25 17.64
CA LYS A 102 1.51 -1.33 18.15
C LYS A 102 1.78 0.10 17.67
N ILE A 103 0.73 0.91 17.57
CA ILE A 103 0.84 2.33 17.17
C ILE A 103 1.85 3.08 18.05
N SER A 104 1.78 2.89 19.38
CA SER A 104 2.70 3.51 20.33
C SER A 104 4.17 3.12 20.12
N GLU A 105 4.43 1.87 19.77
CA GLU A 105 5.79 1.38 19.50
C GLU A 105 6.28 1.88 18.13
N THR A 106 5.43 1.84 17.10
CA THR A 106 5.74 2.36 15.76
C THR A 106 6.10 3.84 15.82
N ALA A 107 5.31 4.66 16.54
CA ALA A 107 5.56 6.09 16.69
C ALA A 107 6.95 6.36 17.25
N ILE A 108 7.34 5.70 18.34
CA ILE A 108 8.62 5.98 19.01
C ILE A 108 9.80 5.37 18.24
N THR A 109 9.68 4.16 17.71
CA THR A 109 10.82 3.50 17.06
C THR A 109 11.07 3.96 15.63
N THR A 110 10.03 4.41 14.92
CA THR A 110 10.13 4.81 13.50
C THR A 110 9.73 6.26 13.21
N GLY A 111 9.04 6.94 14.13
CA GLY A 111 8.46 8.27 13.91
C GLY A 111 7.22 8.24 13.01
N ASN A 112 6.61 7.08 12.73
CA ASN A 112 5.45 6.95 11.85
C ASN A 112 4.17 6.72 12.64
N ILE A 113 3.05 7.16 12.08
CA ILE A 113 1.74 6.90 12.66
C ILE A 113 1.14 5.61 12.10
N GLY A 114 0.46 4.85 12.95
CA GLY A 114 -0.26 3.64 12.59
C GLY A 114 0.45 2.36 13.03
N TYR A 115 -0.12 1.24 12.62
CA TYR A 115 0.50 -0.06 12.80
C TYR A 115 1.63 -0.26 11.77
N ALA A 116 2.63 -1.03 12.11
CA ALA A 116 3.63 -1.48 11.16
C ALA A 116 3.71 -3.01 11.13
N VAL A 117 3.86 -3.59 9.96
CA VAL A 117 4.22 -4.99 9.80
C VAL A 117 5.68 -5.13 10.22
N ASN A 118 5.97 -6.06 11.12
CA ASN A 118 7.32 -6.34 11.60
C ASN A 118 7.70 -7.76 11.20
N SER A 119 8.64 -7.89 10.30
CA SER A 119 9.08 -9.16 9.74
C SER A 119 10.56 -9.45 10.05
N PHE A 120 10.91 -10.72 10.02
CA PHE A 120 12.27 -11.19 10.29
C PHE A 120 12.67 -12.22 9.26
N THR A 121 13.85 -12.04 8.67
CA THR A 121 14.42 -12.99 7.71
C THR A 121 14.69 -14.34 8.36
N GLN A 122 14.45 -15.43 7.65
CA GLN A 122 14.85 -16.77 8.05
C GLN A 122 16.37 -16.91 7.89
N LEU A 123 17.08 -16.89 9.00
CA LEU A 123 18.52 -17.10 9.06
C LEU A 123 18.87 -18.59 9.15
N GLY A 124 20.15 -18.92 8.91
CA GLY A 124 20.66 -20.26 9.00
C GLY A 124 20.60 -20.84 10.43
N GLN A 125 20.42 -22.15 10.53
CA GLN A 125 20.38 -22.91 11.75
C GLN A 125 21.20 -24.21 11.60
N GLU A 126 21.36 -24.96 12.71
CA GLU A 126 22.10 -26.22 12.67
C GLU A 126 21.42 -27.24 11.73
N GLY A 127 22.24 -28.01 11.01
CA GLY A 127 21.77 -28.94 9.99
C GLY A 127 21.42 -28.25 8.69
N PHE A 128 20.84 -29.00 7.75
CA PHE A 128 20.31 -28.48 6.48
C PHE A 128 18.79 -28.42 6.59
N HIS A 129 18.22 -27.28 6.21
CA HIS A 129 16.79 -27.03 6.20
C HIS A 129 16.38 -26.33 4.90
N GLY A 130 15.20 -26.67 4.44
CA GLY A 130 14.62 -26.02 3.29
C GLY A 130 13.11 -25.84 3.44
N GLN A 131 12.57 -24.85 2.78
CA GLN A 131 11.14 -24.66 2.60
C GLN A 131 10.86 -24.20 1.17
N LEU A 132 10.02 -24.95 0.48
CA LEU A 132 9.47 -24.58 -0.81
C LEU A 132 8.00 -24.24 -0.62
N GLN A 133 7.56 -23.10 -1.13
CA GLN A 133 6.15 -22.72 -1.18
C GLN A 133 5.76 -22.47 -2.63
N TYR A 134 4.54 -22.86 -2.97
CA TYR A 134 3.93 -22.60 -4.26
C TYR A 134 2.48 -22.16 -4.06
N LYS A 135 2.04 -21.15 -4.81
CA LYS A 135 0.66 -20.65 -4.81
C LYS A 135 0.20 -20.41 -6.23
N THR A 136 -1.04 -20.75 -6.51
CA THR A 136 -1.68 -20.51 -7.80
C THR A 136 -3.15 -20.17 -7.60
N ASN A 137 -3.77 -19.52 -8.58
CA ASN A 137 -5.21 -19.28 -8.61
C ASN A 137 -5.79 -19.59 -10.01
N HIS A 138 -7.10 -19.55 -10.12
CA HIS A 138 -7.79 -19.89 -11.38
C HIS A 138 -7.61 -18.83 -12.49
N PHE A 139 -7.06 -17.66 -12.19
CA PHE A 139 -6.68 -16.65 -13.18
C PHE A 139 -5.28 -16.88 -13.77
N GLY A 140 -4.49 -17.77 -13.18
CA GLY A 140 -3.18 -18.16 -13.70
C GLY A 140 -2.00 -17.62 -12.92
N LEU A 141 -2.21 -17.14 -11.69
CA LEU A 141 -1.13 -16.80 -10.76
C LEU A 141 -0.14 -17.97 -10.65
N ASN A 142 1.13 -17.67 -10.68
CA ASN A 142 2.24 -18.60 -10.47
C ASN A 142 3.26 -17.95 -9.53
N GLU A 143 3.10 -18.22 -8.23
CA GLU A 143 3.96 -17.70 -7.18
C GLU A 143 4.75 -18.84 -6.56
N MET A 144 6.06 -18.68 -6.45
CA MET A 144 6.97 -19.67 -5.87
C MET A 144 7.97 -18.98 -4.95
N SER A 145 8.22 -19.56 -3.80
CA SER A 145 9.32 -19.15 -2.94
C SER A 145 10.10 -20.36 -2.40
N LEU A 146 11.41 -20.19 -2.28
CA LEU A 146 12.35 -21.18 -1.78
C LEU A 146 13.25 -20.53 -0.72
N ASN A 147 13.37 -21.18 0.41
CA ASN A 147 14.40 -20.92 1.40
C ASN A 147 15.26 -22.16 1.58
N LEU A 148 16.57 -22.02 1.51
CA LEU A 148 17.56 -23.04 1.87
C LEU A 148 18.48 -22.45 2.91
N ASN A 149 18.66 -23.12 4.03
CA ASN A 149 19.54 -22.64 5.10
C ASN A 149 20.23 -23.78 5.83
N GLY A 150 21.37 -23.47 6.47
CA GLY A 150 22.12 -24.50 7.16
C GLY A 150 23.36 -24.00 7.89
N GLY A 151 23.97 -24.91 8.64
CA GLY A 151 25.23 -24.72 9.36
C GLY A 151 26.45 -25.08 8.49
N MET A 152 27.51 -24.27 8.58
CA MET A 152 28.83 -24.53 7.96
C MET A 152 29.91 -24.89 8.97
N GLY A 153 29.50 -25.08 10.23
CA GLY A 153 30.42 -25.37 11.33
C GLY A 153 31.05 -24.10 11.94
N LYS A 154 31.67 -24.27 13.12
CA LYS A 154 32.35 -23.19 13.86
C LYS A 154 31.48 -21.94 14.07
N GLY A 155 30.16 -22.10 14.23
CA GLY A 155 29.19 -21.01 14.41
C GLY A 155 28.89 -20.18 13.15
N TRP A 156 29.23 -20.66 11.97
CA TRP A 156 28.83 -20.07 10.69
C TRP A 156 27.58 -20.72 10.13
N TYR A 157 26.67 -19.90 9.58
CA TYR A 157 25.41 -20.33 9.00
C TYR A 157 25.14 -19.55 7.71
N TYR A 158 24.41 -20.16 6.81
CA TYR A 158 23.96 -19.52 5.55
C TYR A 158 22.46 -19.60 5.39
N SER A 159 21.89 -18.65 4.64
CA SER A 159 20.53 -18.71 4.14
C SER A 159 20.50 -18.16 2.72
N ALA A 160 19.85 -18.89 1.83
CA ALA A 160 19.63 -18.51 0.43
C ALA A 160 18.13 -18.55 0.13
N ASN A 161 17.61 -17.48 -0.43
CA ASN A 161 16.18 -17.31 -0.66
C ASN A 161 15.91 -16.85 -2.07
N MET A 162 14.83 -17.37 -2.65
CA MET A 162 14.29 -16.96 -3.94
C MET A 162 12.78 -16.81 -3.82
N TYR A 163 12.26 -15.71 -4.33
CA TYR A 163 10.85 -15.49 -4.54
C TYR A 163 10.60 -15.10 -6.01
N GLN A 164 9.56 -15.67 -6.62
CA GLN A 164 9.11 -15.33 -7.96
C GLN A 164 7.59 -15.28 -7.98
N ASP A 165 7.07 -14.22 -8.59
CA ASP A 165 5.65 -13.97 -8.79
C ASP A 165 5.39 -13.64 -10.25
N PHE A 166 4.50 -14.40 -10.88
CA PHE A 166 3.99 -14.18 -12.22
C PHE A 166 2.47 -14.16 -12.13
N ASP A 167 1.91 -12.95 -11.91
CA ASP A 167 0.48 -12.74 -11.73
C ASP A 167 -0.11 -12.05 -12.97
N PRO A 168 -0.93 -12.75 -13.77
CA PRO A 168 -1.66 -12.11 -14.85
C PRO A 168 -2.77 -11.17 -14.37
N GLY A 169 -3.07 -11.14 -13.04
CA GLY A 169 -4.18 -10.42 -12.45
C GLY A 169 -5.51 -11.11 -12.68
N THR A 170 -6.59 -10.46 -12.24
CA THR A 170 -7.96 -10.95 -12.43
C THR A 170 -8.57 -10.48 -13.75
N PHE A 171 -7.89 -9.57 -14.48
CA PHE A 171 -8.37 -8.99 -15.73
C PHE A 171 -7.77 -9.69 -16.94
N GLU A 172 -8.50 -9.65 -18.03
CA GLU A 172 -7.93 -9.98 -19.34
C GLU A 172 -7.13 -8.78 -19.86
N LEU A 173 -5.91 -8.61 -19.37
CA LEU A 173 -4.99 -7.61 -19.90
C LEU A 173 -4.68 -7.93 -21.36
N LYS A 174 -4.90 -6.94 -22.26
CA LYS A 174 -4.59 -7.06 -23.70
C LYS A 174 -3.26 -6.40 -24.04
N SER A 175 -2.81 -5.49 -23.20
CA SER A 175 -1.58 -4.71 -23.37
C SER A 175 -0.35 -5.29 -22.67
N ALA A 176 -0.52 -6.24 -21.76
CA ALA A 176 0.55 -6.92 -21.05
C ALA A 176 0.17 -8.37 -20.74
N GLU A 177 1.15 -9.27 -20.66
CA GLU A 177 0.90 -10.67 -20.29
C GLU A 177 0.68 -10.86 -18.79
N MET A 178 1.32 -10.00 -17.97
CA MET A 178 1.30 -10.08 -16.52
C MET A 178 0.95 -8.71 -15.91
N GLN A 179 0.16 -8.72 -14.87
CA GLN A 179 -0.09 -7.55 -14.03
C GLN A 179 1.07 -7.30 -13.06
N ASP A 180 1.65 -8.36 -12.53
CA ASP A 180 2.84 -8.31 -11.69
C ASP A 180 3.84 -9.40 -12.12
N ARG A 181 5.12 -9.02 -12.14
CA ARG A 181 6.23 -9.92 -12.35
C ARG A 181 7.35 -9.51 -11.43
N THR A 182 7.39 -10.09 -10.24
CA THR A 182 8.35 -9.75 -9.20
C THR A 182 9.27 -10.93 -8.90
N GLN A 183 10.57 -10.63 -8.78
CA GLN A 183 11.61 -11.58 -8.41
C GLN A 183 12.47 -10.98 -7.30
N ILE A 184 12.64 -11.70 -6.18
CA ILE A 184 13.45 -11.28 -5.05
C ILE A 184 14.41 -12.40 -4.68
N TYR A 185 15.70 -12.08 -4.55
CA TYR A 185 16.74 -13.00 -4.14
C TYR A 185 17.44 -12.45 -2.92
N LYS A 186 17.64 -13.28 -1.89
CA LYS A 186 18.35 -12.91 -0.67
C LYS A 186 19.41 -13.95 -0.35
N LEU A 187 20.59 -13.51 0.01
CA LEU A 187 21.68 -14.35 0.53
C LEU A 187 22.14 -13.78 1.88
N ALA A 188 22.23 -14.61 2.88
CA ALA A 188 22.71 -14.21 4.20
C ALA A 188 23.79 -15.16 4.72
N LEU A 189 24.84 -14.57 5.32
CA LEU A 189 25.90 -15.24 6.03
C LEU A 189 25.88 -14.79 7.48
N THR A 190 25.67 -15.71 8.40
CA THR A 190 25.53 -15.42 9.82
C THR A 190 26.67 -16.06 10.63
N LYS A 191 27.29 -15.29 11.52
CA LYS A 191 28.24 -15.77 12.51
C LYS A 191 27.65 -15.66 13.90
N ARG A 192 27.51 -16.79 14.60
CA ARG A 192 27.24 -16.82 16.05
C ARG A 192 28.56 -16.96 16.79
N TYR A 193 28.75 -16.16 17.82
CA TYR A 193 29.99 -16.09 18.61
C TYR A 193 29.69 -15.92 20.10
N ASN A 194 30.71 -16.06 20.93
CA ASN A 194 30.60 -15.99 22.40
C ASN A 194 29.47 -16.90 22.93
N GLU A 195 29.53 -18.20 22.59
CA GLU A 195 28.55 -19.21 23.04
C GLU A 195 27.09 -18.90 22.65
N GLY A 196 26.90 -18.22 21.52
CA GLY A 196 25.57 -17.84 21.00
C GLY A 196 25.01 -16.54 21.60
N ARG A 197 25.76 -15.83 22.44
CA ARG A 197 25.37 -14.51 22.96
C ARG A 197 25.42 -13.42 21.88
N GLY A 198 26.32 -13.57 20.91
CA GLY A 198 26.47 -12.67 19.77
C GLY A 198 26.05 -13.33 18.46
N GLU A 199 25.35 -12.58 17.60
CA GLU A 199 25.02 -12.98 16.25
C GLU A 199 25.23 -11.79 15.31
N MET A 200 26.02 -12.00 14.25
CA MET A 200 26.26 -10.99 13.21
C MET A 200 25.90 -11.60 11.86
N THR A 201 25.12 -10.88 11.06
CA THR A 201 24.63 -11.34 9.74
C THR A 201 24.96 -10.29 8.67
N LEU A 202 25.64 -10.72 7.64
CA LEU A 202 25.76 -9.99 6.37
C LEU A 202 24.72 -10.53 5.41
N MET A 203 23.89 -9.65 4.81
CA MET A 203 22.83 -10.01 3.87
C MET A 203 22.93 -9.17 2.61
N GLY A 204 22.79 -9.80 1.46
CA GLY A 204 22.56 -9.16 0.17
C GLY A 204 21.15 -9.45 -0.32
N ARG A 205 20.48 -8.47 -0.92
CA ARG A 205 19.20 -8.63 -1.62
C ARG A 205 19.28 -8.01 -3.02
N TYR A 206 18.72 -8.73 -3.98
CA TYR A 206 18.46 -8.22 -5.32
C TYR A 206 16.97 -8.42 -5.62
N SER A 207 16.30 -7.36 -6.06
CA SER A 207 14.92 -7.45 -6.51
C SER A 207 14.73 -6.81 -7.88
N LYS A 208 13.83 -7.40 -8.65
CA LYS A 208 13.39 -6.88 -9.95
C LYS A 208 11.90 -7.09 -10.08
N SER A 209 11.15 -6.04 -10.45
CA SER A 209 9.72 -6.15 -10.67
C SER A 209 9.24 -5.33 -11.86
N HIS A 210 8.17 -5.82 -12.50
CA HIS A 210 7.44 -5.12 -13.55
C HIS A 210 5.96 -5.09 -13.18
N PRO A 211 5.52 -4.16 -12.31
CA PRO A 211 4.12 -4.05 -11.94
C PRO A 211 3.36 -3.21 -12.98
N VAL A 212 2.28 -3.75 -13.52
CA VAL A 212 1.22 -2.91 -14.11
C VAL A 212 0.34 -2.47 -12.95
N TYR A 213 0.47 -1.22 -12.56
CA TYR A 213 -0.05 -0.72 -11.28
C TYR A 213 -1.54 -0.99 -11.11
N THR A 214 -1.91 -1.63 -10.01
CA THR A 214 -3.28 -2.10 -9.73
C THR A 214 -4.33 -1.00 -9.78
N TYR A 215 -3.98 0.23 -9.41
CA TYR A 215 -4.91 1.36 -9.47
C TYR A 215 -5.39 1.64 -10.90
N ALA A 216 -4.51 1.58 -11.88
CA ALA A 216 -4.86 1.73 -13.28
C ALA A 216 -5.78 0.61 -13.78
N THR A 217 -5.59 -0.62 -13.29
CA THR A 217 -6.37 -1.79 -13.70
C THR A 217 -7.71 -1.91 -12.98
N GLN A 218 -7.88 -1.24 -11.83
CA GLN A 218 -9.09 -1.33 -11.01
C GLN A 218 -10.13 -0.23 -11.28
N SER A 219 -9.89 0.68 -12.22
CA SER A 219 -10.88 1.66 -12.64
C SER A 219 -11.71 1.11 -13.79
N ALA A 220 -13.03 1.24 -13.70
CA ALA A 220 -13.96 0.71 -14.69
C ALA A 220 -15.21 1.59 -14.84
N PRO A 221 -15.87 1.60 -16.01
CA PRO A 221 -17.16 2.21 -16.15
C PRO A 221 -18.25 1.38 -15.49
N PHE A 222 -19.19 2.04 -14.84
CA PHE A 222 -20.38 1.44 -14.23
C PHE A 222 -21.56 2.42 -14.29
N ILE A 223 -22.77 1.93 -14.16
CA ILE A 223 -23.95 2.76 -14.00
C ILE A 223 -24.19 2.99 -12.50
N TYR A 224 -24.12 4.25 -12.07
CA TYR A 224 -24.53 4.68 -10.75
C TYR A 224 -26.06 4.82 -10.70
N VAL A 225 -26.73 4.02 -9.86
CA VAL A 225 -28.19 3.94 -9.83
C VAL A 225 -28.83 5.17 -9.18
N GLY A 226 -28.11 5.79 -8.21
CA GLY A 226 -28.58 6.96 -7.47
C GLY A 226 -28.88 6.68 -5.99
N ASP A 227 -28.83 5.42 -5.57
CA ASP A 227 -29.08 4.95 -4.20
C ASP A 227 -27.83 4.33 -3.53
N GLY A 228 -26.66 4.61 -4.09
CA GLY A 228 -25.38 4.05 -3.64
C GLY A 228 -25.06 2.66 -4.18
N SER A 229 -25.94 2.10 -5.00
CA SER A 229 -25.70 0.87 -5.75
C SER A 229 -25.17 1.16 -7.15
N VAL A 230 -24.53 0.16 -7.76
CA VAL A 230 -24.00 0.25 -9.12
C VAL A 230 -24.41 -0.97 -9.93
N GLN A 231 -24.48 -0.80 -11.25
CA GLN A 231 -24.75 -1.85 -12.22
C GLN A 231 -23.62 -1.88 -13.25
N GLU A 232 -23.35 -3.06 -13.79
CA GLU A 232 -22.39 -3.22 -14.87
C GLU A 232 -22.88 -2.52 -16.15
N TYR A 233 -21.95 -1.92 -16.88
CA TYR A 233 -22.24 -1.23 -18.13
C TYR A 233 -22.12 -2.20 -19.31
N GLY A 234 -23.22 -2.47 -19.97
CA GLY A 234 -23.25 -3.36 -21.13
C GLY A 234 -22.74 -4.77 -20.79
N LYS A 235 -21.69 -5.22 -21.47
CA LYS A 235 -20.99 -6.48 -21.23
C LYS A 235 -19.70 -6.31 -20.43
N PHE A 236 -19.45 -5.12 -19.88
CA PHE A 236 -18.25 -4.83 -19.10
C PHE A 236 -18.38 -5.41 -17.71
N ALA A 237 -17.80 -6.58 -17.49
CA ALA A 237 -17.80 -7.26 -16.20
C ALA A 237 -16.81 -6.60 -15.24
N LEU A 238 -17.31 -6.07 -14.13
CA LEU A 238 -16.48 -5.45 -13.08
C LEU A 238 -15.55 -6.50 -12.44
N GLY A 239 -14.25 -6.21 -12.46
CA GLY A 239 -13.23 -7.06 -11.88
C GLY A 239 -12.55 -8.04 -12.84
N THR A 240 -13.11 -8.30 -14.02
CA THR A 240 -12.54 -9.24 -14.99
C THR A 240 -12.29 -8.63 -16.37
N THR A 241 -13.06 -7.63 -16.80
CA THR A 241 -12.80 -6.91 -18.04
C THR A 241 -11.80 -5.78 -17.82
N SER A 242 -10.75 -5.73 -18.63
CA SER A 242 -9.75 -4.65 -18.54
C SER A 242 -10.28 -3.36 -19.15
N TYR A 243 -10.11 -2.25 -18.43
CA TYR A 243 -10.38 -0.90 -18.93
C TYR A 243 -9.11 -0.18 -19.40
N LEU A 244 -7.96 -0.83 -19.38
CA LEU A 244 -6.74 -0.35 -20.01
C LEU A 244 -6.89 -0.42 -21.54
N PRO A 245 -6.26 0.52 -22.30
CA PRO A 245 -6.29 0.47 -23.75
C PRO A 245 -5.60 -0.79 -24.24
N THR A 246 -6.03 -1.28 -25.41
CA THR A 246 -5.42 -2.44 -26.09
C THR A 246 -4.02 -2.12 -26.61
N ASP A 247 -3.76 -0.87 -26.99
CA ASP A 247 -2.43 -0.37 -27.34
C ASP A 247 -1.72 0.09 -26.05
N PRO A 248 -0.61 -0.56 -25.65
CA PRO A 248 0.14 -0.20 -24.47
C PRO A 248 1.04 1.03 -24.66
N SER A 249 1.11 1.59 -25.86
CA SER A 249 1.99 2.74 -26.18
C SER A 249 1.62 3.96 -25.34
N MET A 250 2.64 4.67 -24.88
CA MET A 250 2.53 5.90 -24.12
C MET A 250 3.56 6.90 -24.61
N THR A 251 3.11 8.06 -25.05
CA THR A 251 3.98 9.21 -25.36
C THR A 251 3.89 10.23 -24.23
N TYR A 252 5.02 10.62 -23.71
CA TYR A 252 5.15 11.59 -22.63
C TYR A 252 6.30 12.56 -22.89
N ARG A 253 6.30 13.67 -22.17
CA ARG A 253 7.42 14.60 -22.15
C ARG A 253 8.20 14.41 -20.87
N ASP A 254 9.46 14.06 -21.00
CA ASP A 254 10.35 13.84 -19.87
C ASP A 254 10.60 15.17 -19.12
N MET A 255 10.26 15.21 -17.83
CA MET A 255 10.42 16.39 -16.97
C MET A 255 11.89 16.80 -16.81
N ARG A 256 12.82 15.83 -16.87
CA ARG A 256 14.25 16.09 -16.71
C ARG A 256 14.86 16.73 -17.96
N THR A 257 14.50 16.24 -19.15
CA THR A 257 15.15 16.61 -20.42
C THR A 257 14.30 17.51 -21.29
N GLY A 258 12.98 17.51 -21.09
CA GLY A 258 12.03 18.22 -21.97
C GLY A 258 11.75 17.50 -23.29
N GLU A 259 12.35 16.34 -23.56
CA GLU A 259 12.17 15.58 -24.79
C GLU A 259 10.85 14.81 -24.79
N LEU A 260 10.22 14.69 -25.95
CA LEU A 260 9.13 13.73 -26.13
C LEU A 260 9.70 12.34 -26.31
N ARG A 261 9.19 11.41 -25.52
CA ARG A 261 9.56 9.99 -25.56
C ARG A 261 8.33 9.12 -25.69
N THR A 262 8.49 8.00 -26.38
CA THR A 262 7.46 6.98 -26.51
C THR A 262 7.99 5.66 -25.92
N THR A 263 7.16 5.01 -25.13
CA THR A 263 7.44 3.72 -24.48
C THR A 263 6.14 2.91 -24.42
N THR A 264 6.21 1.68 -23.92
CA THR A 264 5.01 0.96 -23.50
C THR A 264 4.81 1.10 -21.99
N MET A 265 3.57 1.04 -21.53
CA MET A 265 3.27 1.08 -20.09
C MET A 265 3.98 -0.05 -19.33
N TYR A 266 4.13 -1.22 -19.97
CA TYR A 266 4.79 -2.37 -19.38
C TYR A 266 6.32 -2.16 -19.29
N ASP A 267 6.96 -1.74 -20.39
CA ASP A 267 8.42 -1.54 -20.40
C ASP A 267 8.85 -0.36 -19.50
N ALA A 268 8.00 0.65 -19.38
CA ALA A 268 8.26 1.79 -18.49
C ALA A 268 8.13 1.45 -17.00
N ALA A 269 7.41 0.41 -16.63
CA ALA A 269 7.14 0.01 -15.25
C ALA A 269 8.16 -1.03 -14.77
N GLU A 270 9.41 -0.62 -14.62
CA GLU A 270 10.49 -1.49 -14.12
C GLU A 270 11.04 -0.96 -12.79
N ASN A 271 11.13 -1.85 -11.79
CA ASN A 271 11.83 -1.59 -10.54
C ASN A 271 13.00 -2.55 -10.39
N ASN A 272 14.11 -2.05 -9.89
CA ASN A 272 15.34 -2.79 -9.67
C ASN A 272 16.03 -2.25 -8.40
N SER A 273 16.35 -3.13 -7.45
CA SER A 273 17.04 -2.75 -6.21
C SER A 273 18.18 -3.70 -5.91
N LYS A 274 19.26 -3.15 -5.38
CA LYS A 274 20.47 -3.85 -4.93
C LYS A 274 20.80 -3.39 -3.51
N GLU A 275 20.64 -4.30 -2.56
CA GLU A 275 20.82 -4.03 -1.16
C GLU A 275 21.97 -4.85 -0.56
N ILE A 276 22.69 -4.22 0.36
CA ILE A 276 23.59 -4.88 1.30
C ILE A 276 23.28 -4.42 2.72
N ALA A 277 23.17 -5.36 3.65
CA ALA A 277 22.83 -5.08 5.04
C ALA A 277 23.71 -5.86 6.01
N LEU A 278 24.01 -5.23 7.15
CA LEU A 278 24.73 -5.83 8.27
C LEU A 278 23.84 -5.72 9.51
N TYR A 279 23.55 -6.85 10.12
CA TYR A 279 22.79 -6.94 11.36
C TYR A 279 23.68 -7.47 12.46
N ASN A 280 23.53 -6.97 13.68
CA ASN A 280 24.20 -7.48 14.87
C ASN A 280 23.25 -7.52 16.05
N THR A 281 23.32 -8.59 16.82
CA THR A 281 22.64 -8.72 18.10
C THR A 281 23.64 -9.29 19.12
N TYR A 282 23.68 -8.69 20.31
CA TYR A 282 24.51 -9.19 21.40
C TYR A 282 23.73 -9.15 22.71
N ASN A 283 23.74 -10.26 23.45
CA ASN A 283 23.05 -10.40 24.72
C ASN A 283 24.09 -10.68 25.83
N TRP A 284 24.11 -9.81 26.83
CA TRP A 284 24.94 -10.00 28.04
C TRP A 284 24.16 -10.77 29.12
N ASP A 285 24.88 -11.48 29.99
CA ASP A 285 24.29 -12.28 31.05
C ASP A 285 23.54 -11.45 32.11
N ASN A 286 23.83 -10.14 32.18
CA ASN A 286 23.21 -9.20 33.11
C ASN A 286 21.87 -8.63 32.65
N GLY A 287 21.29 -9.16 31.59
CA GLY A 287 20.02 -8.67 31.00
C GLY A 287 20.14 -7.42 30.13
N LEU A 288 21.38 -7.01 29.79
CA LEU A 288 21.62 -6.01 28.75
C LEU A 288 21.61 -6.70 27.39
N SER A 289 21.04 -6.05 26.36
CA SER A 289 21.12 -6.50 24.99
C SER A 289 21.34 -5.31 24.05
N TRP A 290 22.06 -5.56 22.97
CA TRP A 290 22.30 -4.58 21.92
C TRP A 290 21.92 -5.16 20.57
N LYS A 291 21.19 -4.37 19.78
CA LYS A 291 20.84 -4.67 18.39
C LYS A 291 21.28 -3.52 17.53
N ALA A 292 21.86 -3.82 16.38
CA ALA A 292 22.20 -2.82 15.38
C ALA A 292 21.90 -3.35 13.99
N ALA A 293 21.47 -2.47 13.10
CA ALA A 293 21.22 -2.76 11.69
C ALA A 293 21.74 -1.60 10.85
N LEU A 294 22.52 -1.93 9.81
CA LEU A 294 22.99 -0.98 8.80
C LEU A 294 22.61 -1.53 7.43
N ARG A 295 22.00 -0.71 6.59
CA ARG A 295 21.60 -1.09 5.23
C ARG A 295 21.92 0.01 4.25
N TYR A 296 22.53 -0.36 3.13
CA TYR A 296 22.60 0.45 1.92
C TYR A 296 21.76 -0.20 0.83
N ASP A 297 20.93 0.59 0.17
CA ASP A 297 20.11 0.19 -0.98
C ASP A 297 20.28 1.19 -2.13
N ASN A 298 20.56 0.68 -3.32
CA ASN A 298 20.52 1.44 -4.56
C ASN A 298 19.36 0.92 -5.40
N ALA A 299 18.33 1.75 -5.56
CA ALA A 299 17.10 1.40 -6.26
C ALA A 299 16.87 2.32 -7.44
N ARG A 300 16.42 1.74 -8.54
CA ARG A 300 15.79 2.42 -9.67
C ARG A 300 14.37 1.94 -9.76
N GLY A 301 13.43 2.86 -9.68
CA GLY A 301 12.03 2.50 -9.71
C GLY A 301 11.27 3.29 -10.75
N ALA A 302 10.36 2.60 -11.44
CA ALA A 302 9.37 3.26 -12.27
C ALA A 302 8.06 2.50 -12.24
N PHE A 303 6.96 3.24 -12.23
CA PHE A 303 5.64 2.67 -12.45
C PHE A 303 4.78 3.61 -13.29
N VAL A 304 3.85 3.03 -14.01
CA VAL A 304 2.84 3.78 -14.76
C VAL A 304 1.49 3.56 -14.10
N TYR A 305 0.80 4.65 -13.77
CA TYR A 305 -0.60 4.56 -13.41
C TYR A 305 -1.45 5.41 -14.35
N GLN A 306 -2.71 5.01 -14.51
CA GLN A 306 -3.67 5.70 -15.34
C GLN A 306 -4.92 5.99 -14.54
N THR A 307 -5.26 7.27 -14.47
CA THR A 307 -6.44 7.74 -13.75
C THR A 307 -7.50 8.18 -14.73
N PRO A 308 -8.74 7.68 -14.63
CA PRO A 308 -9.86 8.24 -15.38
C PRO A 308 -10.12 9.66 -14.87
N MET A 309 -10.30 10.57 -15.81
CA MET A 309 -10.58 11.98 -15.53
C MET A 309 -12.03 12.31 -15.94
N SER A 310 -12.22 12.90 -17.08
CA SER A 310 -13.54 13.26 -17.57
C SER A 310 -14.19 12.11 -18.34
N LEU A 311 -15.45 11.82 -18.03
CA LEU A 311 -16.32 11.02 -18.88
C LEU A 311 -17.20 11.96 -19.71
N ILE A 312 -16.99 11.98 -21.02
CA ILE A 312 -17.64 12.91 -21.95
C ILE A 312 -18.77 12.18 -22.65
N ASN A 313 -20.00 12.69 -22.50
CA ASN A 313 -21.15 12.22 -23.27
C ASN A 313 -21.16 12.89 -24.64
N LEU A 314 -21.23 12.11 -25.71
CA LEU A 314 -21.18 12.55 -27.11
C LEU A 314 -22.59 12.46 -27.69
N PRO A 315 -23.32 13.57 -27.81
CA PRO A 315 -24.66 13.54 -28.39
C PRO A 315 -24.62 13.30 -29.91
N GLY A 316 -25.11 12.15 -30.34
CA GLY A 316 -25.24 11.79 -31.75
C GLY A 316 -23.96 11.25 -32.41
N SER A 317 -24.07 10.87 -33.69
CA SER A 317 -23.02 10.16 -34.44
C SER A 317 -21.95 11.06 -35.12
N LYS A 318 -21.98 12.36 -34.94
CA LYS A 318 -21.05 13.33 -35.63
C LYS A 318 -20.38 14.23 -34.57
N HIS A 319 -19.38 13.72 -33.90
CA HIS A 319 -18.69 14.47 -32.84
C HIS A 319 -17.20 14.73 -33.09
N GLY A 320 -16.65 14.37 -34.25
CA GLY A 320 -15.27 14.65 -34.62
C GLY A 320 -14.22 13.69 -34.02
N TYR A 321 -14.62 12.68 -33.28
CA TYR A 321 -13.67 11.63 -32.81
C TYR A 321 -13.47 10.56 -33.87
N ILE A 322 -12.24 10.10 -34.02
CA ILE A 322 -11.85 9.00 -34.90
C ILE A 322 -11.05 7.93 -34.08
N GLN A 323 -11.08 6.73 -34.60
CA GLN A 323 -10.38 5.57 -34.08
C GLN A 323 -9.67 4.82 -35.23
N GLN A 324 -8.70 3.97 -34.90
CA GLN A 324 -8.14 3.03 -35.87
C GLN A 324 -8.92 1.70 -35.85
N ASP A 325 -9.21 1.19 -37.03
CA ASP A 325 -9.73 -0.17 -37.19
C ASP A 325 -8.61 -1.21 -37.05
N ALA A 326 -8.95 -2.49 -37.15
CA ALA A 326 -7.98 -3.60 -37.04
C ALA A 326 -6.90 -3.59 -38.14
N MET A 327 -7.10 -2.87 -39.23
CA MET A 327 -6.17 -2.71 -40.35
C MET A 327 -5.34 -1.41 -40.23
N GLY A 328 -5.56 -0.62 -39.17
CA GLY A 328 -4.88 0.66 -38.94
C GLY A 328 -5.48 1.85 -39.71
N ASN A 329 -6.62 1.70 -40.36
CA ASN A 329 -7.28 2.80 -41.04
C ASN A 329 -8.07 3.68 -40.05
N TRP A 330 -8.07 4.98 -40.28
CA TRP A 330 -8.83 5.92 -39.48
C TRP A 330 -10.31 5.89 -39.89
N THR A 331 -11.17 5.59 -38.91
CA THR A 331 -12.63 5.55 -39.08
C THR A 331 -13.31 6.46 -38.06
N PRO A 332 -14.51 7.00 -38.32
CA PRO A 332 -15.26 7.74 -37.31
C PRO A 332 -15.55 6.88 -36.09
N TYR A 333 -15.35 7.46 -34.91
CA TYR A 333 -15.81 6.87 -33.68
C TYR A 333 -17.32 7.13 -33.51
N THR A 334 -18.07 6.08 -33.24
CA THR A 334 -19.57 6.16 -33.19
C THR A 334 -20.11 5.83 -31.77
N GLY A 335 -19.24 5.70 -30.78
CA GLY A 335 -19.65 5.46 -29.39
C GLY A 335 -20.26 6.71 -28.75
N ASP A 336 -21.11 6.48 -27.73
CA ASP A 336 -21.82 7.55 -27.03
C ASP A 336 -20.94 8.29 -26.00
N TYR A 337 -19.82 7.70 -25.60
CA TYR A 337 -18.95 8.26 -24.56
C TYR A 337 -17.49 8.17 -24.93
N VAL A 338 -16.73 9.14 -24.45
CA VAL A 338 -15.27 9.17 -24.47
C VAL A 338 -14.77 9.38 -23.04
N GLN A 339 -13.78 8.60 -22.62
CA GLN A 339 -13.10 8.75 -21.34
C GLN A 339 -11.77 9.46 -21.54
N THR A 340 -11.64 10.66 -21.02
CA THR A 340 -10.33 11.29 -20.87
C THR A 340 -9.56 10.59 -19.73
N ARG A 341 -8.32 10.23 -19.98
CA ARG A 341 -7.44 9.63 -18.99
C ARG A 341 -6.15 10.39 -18.85
N MET A 342 -5.65 10.44 -17.63
CA MET A 342 -4.30 10.90 -17.33
C MET A 342 -3.41 9.66 -17.16
N SER A 343 -2.32 9.61 -17.90
CA SER A 343 -1.27 8.60 -17.73
C SER A 343 -0.05 9.26 -17.08
N CYS A 344 0.46 8.67 -16.01
CA CYS A 344 1.60 9.16 -15.25
C CYS A 344 2.70 8.10 -15.25
N LEU A 345 3.86 8.44 -15.81
CA LEU A 345 5.09 7.69 -15.62
C LEU A 345 5.88 8.33 -14.47
N ASN A 346 5.89 7.65 -13.33
CA ASN A 346 6.70 8.00 -12.18
C ASN A 346 8.00 7.22 -12.23
N ALA A 347 9.12 7.92 -12.21
CA ALA A 347 10.43 7.30 -12.27
C ALA A 347 11.43 7.99 -11.34
N GLY A 348 12.26 7.23 -10.64
CA GLY A 348 13.26 7.76 -9.73
C GLY A 348 14.44 6.84 -9.51
N ASP A 349 15.59 7.48 -9.29
CA ASP A 349 16.81 6.84 -8.81
C ASP A 349 16.98 7.19 -7.34
N ILE A 350 17.19 6.16 -6.50
CA ILE A 350 17.22 6.27 -5.05
C ILE A 350 18.49 5.61 -4.51
N ASP A 351 19.17 6.29 -3.61
CA ASP A 351 20.23 5.74 -2.76
C ASP A 351 19.84 5.90 -1.31
N GLU A 352 19.69 4.81 -0.57
CA GLU A 352 19.34 4.80 0.85
C GLU A 352 20.50 4.30 1.71
N LEU A 353 20.76 4.96 2.84
CA LEU A 353 21.63 4.49 3.91
C LEU A 353 20.89 4.58 5.22
N LEU A 354 20.51 3.44 5.79
CA LEU A 354 19.74 3.35 7.03
C LEU A 354 20.57 2.68 8.11
N PHE A 355 20.66 3.31 9.25
CA PHE A 355 21.28 2.76 10.46
C PHE A 355 20.32 2.86 11.63
N THR A 356 20.20 1.78 12.40
CA THR A 356 19.44 1.71 13.64
C THR A 356 20.29 0.98 14.68
N SER A 357 20.33 1.51 15.90
CA SER A 357 20.98 0.86 17.06
C SER A 357 20.09 0.97 18.28
N GLU A 358 19.84 -0.11 18.97
CA GLU A 358 19.02 -0.16 20.17
C GLU A 358 19.76 -0.91 21.28
N LEU A 359 19.89 -0.28 22.44
CA LEU A 359 20.37 -0.85 23.68
C LEU A 359 19.17 -1.08 24.61
N SER A 360 18.95 -2.31 25.05
CA SER A 360 17.87 -2.68 25.94
C SER A 360 18.41 -3.26 27.23
N LYS A 361 17.88 -2.79 28.36
CA LYS A 361 18.21 -3.32 29.70
C LYS A 361 16.96 -3.84 30.38
N ARG A 362 16.97 -5.12 30.68
CA ARG A 362 15.92 -5.77 31.46
C ARG A 362 16.28 -5.74 32.93
N PHE A 363 15.38 -5.21 33.76
CA PHE A 363 15.39 -5.25 35.20
C PHE A 363 14.33 -6.25 35.68
N SER A 364 14.21 -6.43 37.00
CA SER A 364 13.23 -7.35 37.59
C SER A 364 11.77 -7.00 37.27
N GLN A 365 11.45 -5.68 37.20
CA GLN A 365 10.09 -5.16 37.01
C GLN A 365 9.99 -4.20 35.84
N SER A 366 11.03 -4.05 35.07
CA SER A 366 10.97 -3.12 33.93
C SER A 366 11.94 -3.46 32.82
N THR A 367 11.69 -2.91 31.64
CA THR A 367 12.59 -2.94 30.50
C THR A 367 12.78 -1.52 29.98
N LEU A 368 14.01 -1.04 29.98
CA LEU A 368 14.41 0.24 29.43
C LEU A 368 15.08 0.01 28.08
N ARG A 369 14.67 0.75 27.05
CA ARG A 369 15.33 0.75 25.72
C ARG A 369 15.78 2.16 25.38
N LEU A 370 16.98 2.27 24.83
CA LEU A 370 17.52 3.49 24.25
C LEU A 370 17.91 3.19 22.82
N GLY A 371 17.39 3.95 21.87
CA GLY A 371 17.64 3.72 20.46
C GLY A 371 18.07 4.98 19.72
N LEU A 372 18.77 4.73 18.62
CA LEU A 372 19.25 5.74 17.69
C LEU A 372 18.90 5.27 16.27
N ASN A 373 18.34 6.18 15.45
CA ASN A 373 18.15 5.98 14.02
C ASN A 373 18.90 7.08 13.27
N GLN A 374 19.66 6.70 12.25
CA GLN A 374 20.27 7.60 11.28
C GLN A 374 19.82 7.14 9.92
N TRP A 375 18.81 7.82 9.33
CA TRP A 375 18.21 7.45 8.06
C TRP A 375 18.45 8.55 7.04
N TYR A 376 19.06 8.16 5.93
CA TYR A 376 19.42 9.06 4.83
C TYR A 376 18.94 8.46 3.51
N TYR A 377 18.40 9.29 2.64
CA TYR A 377 18.27 8.94 1.24
C TYR A 377 18.56 10.14 0.33
N HIS A 378 19.06 9.84 -0.84
CA HIS A 378 19.13 10.73 -1.99
C HIS A 378 18.15 10.24 -3.04
N ILE A 379 17.46 11.16 -3.72
CA ILE A 379 16.50 10.84 -4.76
C ILE A 379 16.58 11.81 -5.93
N ASP A 380 16.42 11.30 -7.14
CA ASP A 380 16.14 12.06 -8.36
C ASP A 380 14.85 11.51 -8.95
N TYR A 381 13.73 12.21 -8.75
CA TYR A 381 12.39 11.75 -9.08
C TYR A 381 11.70 12.64 -10.08
N ALA A 382 11.00 12.04 -11.05
CA ALA A 382 10.12 12.73 -11.98
C ALA A 382 8.80 11.97 -12.16
N SER A 383 7.70 12.69 -12.12
CA SER A 383 6.38 12.22 -12.57
C SER A 383 6.05 12.93 -13.88
N ASN A 384 5.95 12.16 -14.95
CA ASN A 384 5.72 12.66 -16.30
C ASN A 384 4.26 12.35 -16.65
N THR A 385 3.43 13.38 -16.73
CA THR A 385 2.01 13.21 -17.04
C THR A 385 1.71 13.49 -18.50
N THR A 386 0.74 12.79 -19.03
CA THR A 386 0.17 13.01 -20.34
C THR A 386 -1.32 12.66 -20.32
N MET A 387 -2.10 13.34 -21.13
CA MET A 387 -3.53 13.07 -21.29
C MET A 387 -3.75 12.34 -22.61
N TYR A 388 -4.76 11.48 -22.64
CA TYR A 388 -5.29 10.88 -23.86
C TYR A 388 -6.77 10.57 -23.69
N ASP A 389 -7.47 10.41 -24.81
CA ASP A 389 -8.87 10.01 -24.82
C ASP A 389 -8.97 8.55 -25.26
N GLN A 390 -9.88 7.79 -24.65
CA GLN A 390 -10.19 6.43 -25.06
C GLN A 390 -11.68 6.18 -25.20
N SER A 391 -12.03 5.18 -25.99
CA SER A 391 -13.40 4.69 -26.08
C SER A 391 -13.88 4.18 -24.73
N VAL A 392 -15.18 4.28 -24.50
CA VAL A 392 -15.85 3.61 -23.37
C VAL A 392 -16.55 2.38 -23.93
N PRO A 393 -15.92 1.21 -23.84
CA PRO A 393 -16.36 0.05 -24.57
C PRO A 393 -17.30 -0.81 -23.76
N VAL A 394 -17.93 -1.71 -24.47
CA VAL A 394 -18.59 -2.87 -23.92
C VAL A 394 -17.59 -4.00 -23.64
N ASP A 395 -16.49 -4.07 -24.44
CA ASP A 395 -15.41 -5.04 -24.31
C ASP A 395 -14.07 -4.51 -24.88
N GLY A 396 -13.16 -4.10 -24.03
CA GLY A 396 -11.85 -3.58 -24.41
C GLY A 396 -11.88 -2.10 -24.85
N SER A 397 -10.86 -1.37 -24.46
CA SER A 397 -10.70 0.06 -24.73
C SER A 397 -9.62 0.29 -25.77
N TYR A 398 -9.79 1.32 -26.58
CA TYR A 398 -8.77 1.77 -27.52
C TYR A 398 -8.71 3.30 -27.56
N PRO A 399 -7.53 3.89 -27.87
CA PRO A 399 -7.40 5.33 -27.99
C PRO A 399 -8.27 5.89 -29.12
N VAL A 400 -8.82 7.06 -28.87
CA VAL A 400 -9.54 7.87 -29.85
C VAL A 400 -8.93 9.27 -29.91
N ARG A 401 -9.07 9.98 -31.00
CA ARG A 401 -8.61 11.37 -31.10
C ARG A 401 -9.64 12.29 -31.69
N LEU A 402 -9.62 13.53 -31.27
CA LEU A 402 -10.48 14.59 -31.83
C LEU A 402 -9.79 15.20 -33.05
N VAL A 403 -10.41 15.09 -34.21
CA VAL A 403 -9.83 15.49 -35.52
C VAL A 403 -9.65 16.99 -35.64
N ASP A 404 -10.65 17.78 -35.21
CA ASP A 404 -10.74 19.22 -35.51
C ASP A 404 -10.01 20.09 -34.48
N SER A 405 -9.37 19.50 -33.47
CA SER A 405 -8.62 20.23 -32.46
C SER A 405 -7.13 20.24 -32.77
N LYS A 406 -6.55 21.41 -32.98
CA LYS A 406 -5.08 21.56 -33.11
C LYS A 406 -4.32 21.04 -31.89
N ALA A 407 -4.93 21.04 -30.70
CA ALA A 407 -4.36 20.54 -29.48
C ALA A 407 -4.47 19.02 -29.37
N ARG A 408 -5.36 18.35 -30.12
CA ARG A 408 -5.67 16.92 -30.01
C ARG A 408 -5.53 16.18 -31.35
N ASN A 409 -4.58 16.56 -32.18
CA ASN A 409 -4.30 15.89 -33.45
C ASN A 409 -3.43 14.62 -33.28
N SER A 410 -3.07 14.30 -32.04
CA SER A 410 -2.42 13.05 -31.63
C SER A 410 -3.21 12.38 -30.50
N TYR A 411 -2.94 11.11 -30.20
CA TYR A 411 -3.55 10.44 -29.03
C TYR A 411 -3.19 11.13 -27.73
N PHE A 412 -1.93 11.53 -27.56
CA PHE A 412 -1.42 12.11 -26.32
C PHE A 412 -1.29 13.62 -26.44
N TYR A 413 -1.71 14.32 -25.39
CA TYR A 413 -1.74 15.79 -25.30
C TYR A 413 -1.56 16.26 -23.85
N ASP A 414 -1.51 17.56 -23.63
CA ASP A 414 -1.39 18.21 -22.31
C ASP A 414 -0.24 17.66 -21.45
N PHE A 415 0.94 17.57 -22.07
CA PHE A 415 2.15 17.07 -21.44
C PHE A 415 2.56 17.92 -20.24
N ASN A 416 2.77 17.28 -19.10
CA ASN A 416 3.28 17.86 -17.87
C ASN A 416 2.44 19.01 -17.31
N LYS A 417 1.13 19.10 -17.60
CA LYS A 417 0.27 20.14 -17.06
C LYS A 417 -0.30 19.81 -15.69
N ASN A 418 -0.83 18.61 -15.52
CA ASN A 418 -1.47 18.17 -14.29
C ASN A 418 -0.64 17.10 -13.61
N ALA A 419 -0.53 17.17 -12.28
CA ALA A 419 0.13 16.17 -11.43
C ALA A 419 1.58 15.81 -11.83
N SER A 420 2.23 16.61 -12.70
CA SER A 420 3.64 16.42 -13.02
C SER A 420 4.51 16.89 -11.88
N GLU A 421 5.51 16.09 -11.54
CA GLU A 421 6.43 16.34 -10.44
C GLU A 421 7.88 16.22 -10.89
N TYR A 422 8.71 17.03 -10.29
CA TYR A 422 10.16 16.82 -10.29
C TYR A 422 10.72 17.29 -8.96
N TYR A 423 11.51 16.43 -8.34
CA TYR A 423 12.35 16.82 -7.23
C TYR A 423 13.64 16.02 -7.22
N LYS A 424 14.69 16.66 -6.74
CA LYS A 424 16.01 16.07 -6.59
C LYS A 424 16.65 16.58 -5.31
N GLY A 425 17.23 15.68 -4.54
CA GLY A 425 17.90 16.08 -3.31
C GLY A 425 18.06 14.93 -2.34
N HIS A 426 18.21 15.27 -1.08
CA HIS A 426 18.35 14.29 -0.01
C HIS A 426 17.59 14.69 1.24
N GLU A 427 17.14 13.68 1.96
CA GLU A 427 16.61 13.80 3.31
C GLU A 427 17.52 13.04 4.27
N ASN A 428 17.78 13.65 5.40
CA ASN A 428 18.60 13.09 6.47
C ASN A 428 17.86 13.23 7.80
N LYS A 429 17.68 12.13 8.52
CA LYS A 429 17.05 12.08 9.83
C LYS A 429 17.97 11.43 10.84
N LEU A 430 18.22 12.14 11.93
CA LEU A 430 18.90 11.61 13.10
C LEU A 430 17.95 11.65 14.29
N ALA A 431 17.61 10.50 14.82
CA ALA A 431 16.67 10.39 15.93
C ALA A 431 17.26 9.62 17.11
N LEU A 432 16.96 10.11 18.31
CA LEU A 432 17.16 9.42 19.55
C LEU A 432 15.80 9.11 20.16
N TYR A 433 15.63 7.88 20.70
CA TYR A 433 14.41 7.53 21.40
C TYR A 433 14.70 6.71 22.66
N VAL A 434 13.77 6.83 23.59
CA VAL A 434 13.75 6.04 24.82
C VAL A 434 12.35 5.45 25.02
N THR A 435 12.28 4.18 25.44
CA THR A 435 11.04 3.56 25.90
C THR A 435 11.28 2.86 27.22
N HIS A 436 10.30 2.92 28.11
CA HIS A 436 10.32 2.23 29.38
C HIS A 436 9.00 1.48 29.58
N ASP A 437 9.08 0.19 29.73
CA ASP A 437 7.95 -0.69 30.10
C ASP A 437 8.16 -1.08 31.56
N TRP A 438 7.24 -0.68 32.46
CA TRP A 438 7.41 -0.76 33.89
C TRP A 438 6.19 -1.34 34.60
N ASP A 439 6.36 -2.49 35.18
CA ASP A 439 5.44 -3.08 36.16
C ASP A 439 5.59 -2.40 37.54
N ILE A 440 4.97 -1.20 37.70
CA ILE A 440 5.03 -0.41 38.92
C ILE A 440 4.53 -1.23 40.13
N SER A 441 3.51 -2.05 39.86
CA SER A 441 2.97 -3.01 40.85
C SER A 441 2.36 -4.22 40.10
N PRO A 442 2.01 -5.31 40.78
CA PRO A 442 1.32 -6.44 40.18
C PRO A 442 -0.01 -6.07 39.49
N LYS A 443 -0.58 -4.91 39.85
CA LYS A 443 -1.83 -4.42 39.30
C LYS A 443 -1.68 -3.29 38.26
N PHE A 444 -0.52 -2.64 38.20
CA PHE A 444 -0.34 -1.46 37.38
C PHE A 444 0.93 -1.55 36.54
N ASN A 445 0.75 -1.61 35.23
CA ASN A 445 1.80 -1.50 34.22
C ASN A 445 1.71 -0.14 33.54
N LEU A 446 2.86 0.48 33.30
CA LEU A 446 3.01 1.73 32.57
C LEU A 446 4.10 1.56 31.51
N TYR A 447 3.75 1.75 30.27
CA TYR A 447 4.66 1.91 29.15
C TYR A 447 4.71 3.38 28.75
N TYR A 448 5.89 3.94 28.58
CA TYR A 448 6.03 5.29 28.04
C TYR A 448 7.30 5.42 27.22
N GLY A 449 7.31 6.41 26.32
CA GLY A 449 8.46 6.67 25.48
C GLY A 449 8.45 8.07 24.87
N ALA A 450 9.63 8.49 24.45
CA ALA A 450 9.84 9.74 23.75
C ALA A 450 10.84 9.55 22.60
N ARG A 451 10.66 10.29 21.53
CA ARG A 451 11.56 10.39 20.39
C ARG A 451 11.85 11.87 20.12
N LEU A 452 13.09 12.18 19.83
CA LEU A 452 13.55 13.47 19.31
C LEU A 452 14.28 13.21 18.01
N GLU A 453 13.91 13.91 16.95
CA GLU A 453 14.45 13.71 15.62
C GLU A 453 14.84 15.05 14.99
N TRP A 454 16.08 15.16 14.56
CA TRP A 454 16.52 16.21 13.66
C TRP A 454 16.31 15.72 12.22
N GLN A 455 15.60 16.52 11.42
CA GLN A 455 15.34 16.28 10.01
C GLN A 455 15.92 17.40 9.17
N GLN A 456 16.72 17.05 8.19
CA GLN A 456 17.22 17.96 7.17
C GLN A 456 16.71 17.54 5.81
N LEU A 457 16.21 18.49 5.02
CA LEU A 457 15.76 18.29 3.66
C LEU A 457 16.43 19.33 2.76
N LYS A 458 17.25 18.88 1.81
CA LYS A 458 17.97 19.75 0.87
C LYS A 458 17.82 19.27 -0.55
N GLY A 459 17.48 20.20 -1.45
CA GLY A 459 17.32 19.89 -2.85
C GLY A 459 16.61 20.98 -3.63
N GLU A 460 15.91 20.56 -4.64
CA GLU A 460 15.11 21.43 -5.49
C GLU A 460 13.89 20.68 -6.03
N ASN A 461 12.81 21.41 -6.29
CA ASN A 461 11.63 20.85 -6.94
C ASN A 461 11.06 21.80 -8.01
N ALA A 462 10.17 21.26 -8.85
CA ALA A 462 9.53 21.98 -9.93
C ALA A 462 8.23 22.72 -9.52
N ALA A 463 7.98 22.91 -8.23
CA ALA A 463 6.75 23.51 -7.73
C ALA A 463 6.68 25.03 -7.95
N VAL A 464 7.11 25.51 -9.10
CA VAL A 464 6.91 26.91 -9.50
C VAL A 464 5.70 27.02 -10.39
N ARG A 465 4.62 27.61 -9.87
CA ARG A 465 3.53 28.15 -10.67
C ARG A 465 3.64 29.65 -10.74
N ASN A 466 3.68 30.18 -11.95
CA ASN A 466 3.44 31.60 -12.17
C ASN A 466 1.93 31.90 -12.23
N ALA A 467 1.59 33.18 -12.41
CA ALA A 467 0.20 33.65 -12.46
C ALA A 467 -0.63 33.02 -13.61
N SER A 468 0.02 32.52 -14.68
CA SER A 468 -0.62 31.81 -15.78
C SER A 468 -0.78 30.30 -15.53
N GLY A 469 -0.41 29.80 -14.35
CA GLY A 469 -0.52 28.38 -14.00
C GLY A 469 0.51 27.47 -14.69
N TYR A 470 1.55 28.04 -15.28
CA TYR A 470 2.63 27.29 -15.93
C TYR A 470 3.44 26.50 -14.88
N VAL A 471 3.64 25.22 -15.13
CA VAL A 471 4.55 24.35 -14.37
C VAL A 471 5.76 24.11 -15.24
N GLY A 472 6.94 24.57 -14.78
CA GLY A 472 8.19 24.42 -15.52
C GLY A 472 8.68 22.97 -15.57
N ARG A 473 9.39 22.62 -16.63
CA ARG A 473 10.17 21.38 -16.73
C ARG A 473 11.59 21.63 -16.24
N PHE A 474 12.25 20.61 -15.73
CA PHE A 474 13.64 20.75 -15.25
C PHE A 474 14.58 21.20 -16.38
N ALA A 475 14.38 20.70 -17.60
CA ALA A 475 15.14 21.16 -18.77
C ALA A 475 14.98 22.66 -19.05
N ASP A 476 13.80 23.22 -18.81
CA ASP A 476 13.52 24.64 -18.99
C ASP A 476 14.34 25.50 -17.99
N TYR A 477 14.56 25.00 -16.80
CA TYR A 477 15.40 25.67 -15.79
C TYR A 477 16.85 25.80 -16.24
N HIS A 478 17.43 24.73 -16.78
CA HIS A 478 18.79 24.74 -17.29
C HIS A 478 18.96 25.59 -18.55
N LEU A 479 17.95 25.61 -19.41
CA LEU A 479 17.97 26.38 -20.65
C LEU A 479 17.66 27.87 -20.44
N GLY A 480 17.33 28.28 -19.20
CA GLY A 480 16.96 29.67 -18.93
C GLY A 480 15.64 30.09 -19.57
N ALA A 481 14.75 29.13 -19.80
CA ALA A 481 13.47 29.40 -20.44
C ALA A 481 12.62 30.38 -19.63
N VAL A 482 11.72 31.05 -20.33
CA VAL A 482 10.79 32.04 -19.78
C VAL A 482 9.38 31.50 -19.93
N ALA A 483 8.58 31.58 -18.86
CA ALA A 483 7.18 31.22 -18.89
C ALA A 483 6.36 32.19 -19.76
N PRO A 484 5.13 31.83 -20.17
CA PRO A 484 4.29 32.69 -21.03
C PRO A 484 4.03 34.10 -20.49
N ASP A 485 4.10 34.27 -19.17
CA ASP A 485 3.93 35.57 -18.50
C ASP A 485 5.25 36.39 -18.37
N GLY A 486 6.35 35.92 -18.96
CA GLY A 486 7.66 36.58 -18.92
C GLY A 486 8.51 36.21 -17.70
N THR A 487 8.02 35.38 -16.78
CA THR A 487 8.78 34.96 -15.60
C THR A 487 9.86 33.94 -15.98
N ARG A 488 11.09 34.17 -15.49
CA ARG A 488 12.17 33.18 -15.67
C ARG A 488 11.84 31.91 -14.89
N ILE A 489 11.93 30.77 -15.56
CA ILE A 489 11.72 29.46 -14.94
C ILE A 489 12.98 29.07 -14.18
N VAL A 490 12.83 28.85 -12.88
CA VAL A 490 13.88 28.36 -11.97
C VAL A 490 13.29 27.33 -11.02
N PRO A 491 14.03 26.28 -10.62
CA PRO A 491 13.54 25.36 -9.62
C PRO A 491 13.43 26.05 -8.26
N THR A 492 12.44 25.64 -7.48
CA THR A 492 12.34 26.03 -6.07
C THR A 492 13.39 25.27 -5.29
N LYS A 493 14.31 26.00 -4.66
CA LYS A 493 15.31 25.42 -3.77
C LYS A 493 14.67 25.08 -2.42
N LEU A 494 15.01 23.91 -1.92
CA LEU A 494 14.61 23.39 -0.63
C LEU A 494 15.87 23.30 0.25
N ASP A 495 15.84 23.95 1.39
CA ASP A 495 16.92 23.92 2.40
C ASP A 495 16.27 24.13 3.77
N TYR A 496 15.88 23.02 4.38
CA TYR A 496 15.14 23.03 5.63
C TYR A 496 15.82 22.15 6.67
N ASP A 497 15.80 22.62 7.91
CA ASP A 497 16.18 21.90 9.11
C ASP A 497 15.06 22.00 10.13
N TRP A 498 14.59 20.86 10.64
CA TRP A 498 13.48 20.77 11.58
C TRP A 498 13.79 19.87 12.76
N ILE A 499 13.07 20.09 13.84
CA ILE A 499 13.02 19.18 14.98
C ILE A 499 11.60 18.56 15.05
N ASN A 500 11.54 17.25 14.88
CA ASN A 500 10.36 16.42 15.12
C ASN A 500 10.44 15.84 16.52
N TYR A 501 9.28 15.54 17.11
CA TYR A 501 9.24 14.89 18.42
C TYR A 501 7.96 14.09 18.61
N ASP A 502 8.09 12.94 19.28
CA ASP A 502 6.99 12.04 19.53
C ASP A 502 6.98 11.64 21.00
N PHE A 503 5.78 11.49 21.55
CA PHE A 503 5.53 11.00 22.91
C PHE A 503 4.51 9.89 22.87
N THR A 504 4.67 8.90 23.74
CA THR A 504 3.65 7.90 23.99
C THR A 504 3.61 7.55 25.47
N ALA A 505 2.40 7.25 25.96
CA ALA A 505 2.18 6.64 27.26
C ALA A 505 1.02 5.68 27.16
N ALA A 506 1.16 4.49 27.73
CA ALA A 506 0.11 3.48 27.79
C ALA A 506 0.08 2.89 29.20
N ALA A 507 -1.08 2.88 29.82
CA ALA A 507 -1.30 2.38 31.17
C ALA A 507 -2.31 1.24 31.18
N THR A 508 -2.01 0.19 31.96
CA THR A 508 -2.95 -0.90 32.21
C THR A 508 -3.11 -1.09 33.72
N TYR A 509 -4.35 -0.99 34.20
CA TYR A 509 -4.69 -1.25 35.60
C TYR A 509 -5.56 -2.48 35.73
N LYS A 510 -5.10 -3.49 36.46
CA LYS A 510 -5.79 -4.74 36.75
C LYS A 510 -6.71 -4.53 37.95
N LEU A 511 -8.02 -4.44 37.72
CA LEU A 511 -9.00 -4.37 38.80
C LEU A 511 -9.01 -5.70 39.59
N ASN A 512 -9.02 -6.81 38.86
CA ASN A 512 -8.91 -8.17 39.35
C ASN A 512 -8.12 -9.06 38.35
N LYS A 513 -8.15 -10.39 38.52
CA LYS A 513 -7.41 -11.34 37.66
C LYS A 513 -7.96 -11.36 36.22
N GLN A 514 -9.19 -10.94 36.00
CA GLN A 514 -9.88 -11.09 34.73
C GLN A 514 -10.10 -9.75 33.99
N MET A 515 -10.27 -8.65 34.71
CA MET A 515 -10.66 -7.37 34.13
C MET A 515 -9.84 -6.20 34.65
N GLY A 516 -9.81 -5.15 33.87
CA GLY A 516 -9.16 -3.91 34.22
C GLY A 516 -9.42 -2.80 33.21
N PHE A 517 -8.68 -1.73 33.38
CA PHE A 517 -8.71 -0.56 32.52
C PHE A 517 -7.43 -0.46 31.71
N THR A 518 -7.53 0.08 30.50
CA THR A 518 -6.38 0.41 29.68
C THR A 518 -6.59 1.79 29.07
N ALA A 519 -5.52 2.55 28.98
CA ALA A 519 -5.52 3.83 28.28
C ALA A 519 -4.16 4.01 27.60
N ASP A 520 -4.17 4.63 26.41
CA ASP A 520 -2.94 5.04 25.75
C ASP A 520 -3.12 6.42 25.10
N PHE A 521 -2.00 7.13 25.00
CA PHE A 521 -1.89 8.42 24.34
C PHE A 521 -0.59 8.44 23.54
N THR A 522 -0.69 8.86 22.28
CA THR A 522 0.46 9.07 21.38
C THR A 522 0.33 10.43 20.73
N TYR A 523 1.43 11.18 20.71
CA TYR A 523 1.49 12.52 20.13
C TYR A 523 2.69 12.59 19.21
N ILE A 524 2.45 12.84 17.94
CA ILE A 524 3.47 12.86 16.89
C ILE A 524 3.50 14.25 16.27
N VAL A 525 4.71 14.81 16.12
CA VAL A 525 4.97 16.04 15.38
C VAL A 525 6.02 15.77 14.31
N GLN A 526 5.64 15.95 13.06
CA GLN A 526 6.48 15.72 11.90
C GLN A 526 6.48 16.92 10.96
N HIS A 527 7.54 17.07 10.19
CA HIS A 527 7.60 18.01 9.07
C HIS A 527 7.50 17.28 7.73
N PRO A 528 7.16 17.99 6.66
CA PRO A 528 7.01 17.40 5.34
C PRO A 528 8.29 16.73 4.85
N ARG A 529 8.13 15.71 4.01
CA ARG A 529 9.17 15.04 3.23
C ARG A 529 9.08 15.48 1.77
N PHE A 530 10.00 15.06 0.89
CA PHE A 530 9.96 15.43 -0.53
C PHE A 530 8.61 15.13 -1.19
N GLU A 531 8.04 13.96 -0.95
CA GLU A 531 6.77 13.54 -1.50
C GLU A 531 5.56 14.38 -1.04
N ASN A 532 5.71 15.18 0.00
CA ASN A 532 4.64 16.08 0.46
C ASN A 532 4.66 17.45 -0.23
N PHE A 533 5.72 17.77 -0.97
CA PHE A 533 5.77 18.99 -1.76
C PHE A 533 5.13 18.74 -3.12
N SER A 534 3.83 19.02 -3.22
CA SER A 534 3.11 18.85 -4.48
C SER A 534 3.70 19.75 -5.58
N PRO A 535 3.81 19.25 -6.81
CA PRO A 535 4.36 19.97 -7.97
C PRO A 535 3.57 21.21 -8.35
N ALA A 536 2.34 21.27 -7.91
CA ALA A 536 1.42 22.32 -8.26
C ALA A 536 1.40 23.47 -7.24
N THR A 537 2.15 23.38 -6.15
CA THR A 537 2.12 24.32 -5.03
C THR A 537 3.50 24.73 -4.57
N LEU A 538 3.56 25.90 -3.94
CA LEU A 538 4.70 26.25 -3.10
C LEU A 538 4.82 25.24 -1.95
N PRO A 539 6.04 24.91 -1.53
CA PRO A 539 6.27 23.99 -0.42
C PRO A 539 5.51 24.42 0.84
N ASN A 540 4.71 23.52 1.39
CA ASN A 540 4.11 23.69 2.71
C ASN A 540 5.09 23.15 3.75
N THR A 541 5.62 24.02 4.58
CA THR A 541 6.59 23.68 5.63
C THR A 541 5.97 23.55 7.02
N ASP A 542 4.65 23.70 7.12
CA ASP A 542 3.94 23.59 8.39
C ASP A 542 4.03 22.17 8.94
N LYS A 543 4.20 22.08 10.25
CA LYS A 543 4.26 20.80 10.95
C LYS A 543 2.91 20.05 10.89
N ILE A 544 3.00 18.75 10.73
CA ILE A 544 1.89 17.81 10.84
C ILE A 544 1.83 17.34 12.29
N VAL A 545 0.68 17.51 12.94
CA VAL A 545 0.48 17.11 14.33
C VAL A 545 -0.59 16.04 14.41
N VAL A 546 -0.26 14.93 15.09
CA VAL A 546 -1.17 13.79 15.22
C VAL A 546 -1.29 13.36 16.68
N PRO A 547 -2.27 13.90 17.45
CA PRO A 547 -2.67 13.36 18.72
C PRO A 547 -3.60 12.15 18.52
N LEU A 548 -3.30 11.05 19.21
CA LEU A 548 -4.12 9.86 19.32
C LEU A 548 -4.29 9.52 20.79
N GLY A 549 -5.52 9.39 21.28
CA GLY A 549 -5.84 8.95 22.62
C GLY A 549 -6.88 7.84 22.60
N ARG A 550 -6.68 6.80 23.41
CA ARG A 550 -7.64 5.70 23.57
C ARG A 550 -7.78 5.37 25.06
N ALA A 551 -8.97 5.03 25.49
CA ALA A 551 -9.23 4.58 26.85
C ALA A 551 -10.40 3.61 26.89
N GLY A 552 -10.36 2.63 27.78
CA GLY A 552 -11.45 1.68 27.93
C GLY A 552 -11.15 0.55 28.88
N VAL A 553 -11.82 -0.57 28.66
CA VAL A 553 -11.81 -1.74 29.53
C VAL A 553 -11.35 -2.96 28.77
N TYR A 554 -10.75 -3.89 29.52
CA TYR A 554 -10.46 -5.24 29.01
C TYR A 554 -11.02 -6.28 29.96
N TYR A 555 -11.34 -7.45 29.40
CA TYR A 555 -11.76 -8.63 30.14
C TYR A 555 -11.11 -9.87 29.55
N ASN A 556 -10.45 -10.67 30.39
CA ASN A 556 -9.76 -11.89 29.99
C ASN A 556 -10.12 -13.05 30.92
N ASN A 557 -10.52 -14.15 30.33
CA ASN A 557 -10.67 -15.43 31.00
C ASN A 557 -10.11 -16.56 30.12
N PRO A 558 -10.09 -17.83 30.55
CA PRO A 558 -9.51 -18.91 29.75
C PRO A 558 -10.11 -19.14 28.36
N TRP A 559 -11.36 -18.71 28.14
CA TRP A 559 -12.06 -18.92 26.89
C TRP A 559 -12.35 -17.64 26.10
N MET A 560 -12.15 -16.45 26.69
CA MET A 560 -12.47 -15.18 26.02
C MET A 560 -11.50 -14.07 26.43
N SER A 561 -11.07 -13.28 25.46
CA SER A 561 -10.39 -11.98 25.62
C SER A 561 -11.23 -10.91 24.94
N LEU A 562 -11.53 -9.84 25.66
CA LEU A 562 -12.29 -8.68 25.16
C LEU A 562 -11.55 -7.41 25.51
N THR A 563 -11.49 -6.48 24.54
CA THR A 563 -11.02 -5.10 24.76
C THR A 563 -12.01 -4.14 24.11
N SER A 564 -12.44 -3.13 24.86
CA SER A 564 -13.38 -2.11 24.35
C SER A 564 -12.84 -0.72 24.67
N LEU A 565 -12.61 0.09 23.63
CA LEU A 565 -11.90 1.37 23.69
C LEU A 565 -12.70 2.46 23.01
N VAL A 566 -12.78 3.61 23.63
CA VAL A 566 -13.10 4.88 22.97
C VAL A 566 -11.80 5.49 22.48
N SER A 567 -11.79 6.05 21.28
CA SER A 567 -10.61 6.61 20.63
C SER A 567 -10.87 8.00 20.08
N PHE A 568 -9.86 8.83 20.14
CA PHE A 568 -9.78 10.12 19.48
C PHE A 568 -8.49 10.21 18.70
N ILE A 569 -8.56 10.57 17.41
CA ILE A 569 -7.40 10.87 16.58
C ILE A 569 -7.65 12.13 15.77
N SER A 570 -6.62 12.94 15.60
CA SER A 570 -6.62 14.07 14.69
C SER A 570 -5.33 14.07 13.87
N LYS A 571 -5.38 14.66 12.68
CA LYS A 571 -4.18 14.93 11.87
C LYS A 571 -4.35 16.28 11.21
N THR A 572 -3.41 17.19 11.48
CA THR A 572 -3.38 18.53 10.90
C THR A 572 -2.51 18.61 9.68
N ASN A 573 -2.71 19.63 8.87
CA ASN A 573 -1.89 19.98 7.71
C ASN A 573 -1.67 18.81 6.74
N ASN A 574 -2.74 18.05 6.45
CA ASN A 574 -2.71 17.08 5.35
C ASN A 574 -2.61 17.84 4.03
N ASN A 575 -1.58 17.56 3.25
CA ASN A 575 -1.44 18.10 1.91
C ASN A 575 -2.22 17.24 0.91
N SER A 576 -2.93 17.88 -0.01
CA SER A 576 -3.62 17.22 -1.11
C SER A 576 -3.67 18.14 -2.32
N THR A 577 -3.87 17.55 -3.46
CA THR A 577 -4.18 18.26 -4.71
C THR A 577 -5.43 17.64 -5.30
N LEU A 578 -6.49 18.44 -5.44
CA LEU A 578 -7.71 18.01 -6.11
C LEU A 578 -7.61 18.34 -7.59
N ASN A 579 -8.08 17.44 -8.43
CA ASN A 579 -8.28 17.71 -9.85
C ASN A 579 -9.73 18.14 -10.06
N LEU A 580 -9.98 19.44 -10.06
CA LEU A 580 -11.30 20.00 -10.21
C LEU A 580 -11.65 20.10 -11.70
N GLN A 581 -12.83 19.64 -12.05
CA GLN A 581 -13.32 19.66 -13.42
C GLN A 581 -14.47 20.64 -13.56
N HIS A 582 -14.37 21.52 -14.57
CA HIS A 582 -15.47 22.35 -15.03
C HIS A 582 -15.55 22.28 -16.56
N ASN A 583 -16.70 21.89 -17.10
CA ASN A 583 -16.85 21.55 -18.53
C ASN A 583 -15.80 20.49 -18.96
N SER A 584 -14.97 20.80 -19.93
CA SER A 584 -13.86 19.93 -20.39
C SER A 584 -12.50 20.30 -19.79
N GLU A 585 -12.44 21.36 -18.98
CA GLU A 585 -11.20 21.82 -18.35
C GLU A 585 -11.00 21.15 -17.00
N ILE A 586 -9.78 20.65 -16.76
CA ILE A 586 -9.37 20.07 -15.49
C ILE A 586 -8.22 20.91 -14.95
N MET A 587 -8.36 21.34 -13.70
CA MET A 587 -7.34 22.12 -13.01
C MET A 587 -7.00 21.52 -11.66
N ALA A 588 -5.70 21.49 -11.36
CA ALA A 588 -5.22 21.05 -10.05
C ALA A 588 -5.40 22.17 -9.01
N ALA A 589 -6.14 21.87 -7.94
CA ALA A 589 -6.37 22.75 -6.80
C ALA A 589 -5.67 22.18 -5.57
N PRO A 590 -4.49 22.69 -5.24
CA PRO A 590 -3.78 22.28 -4.02
C PRO A 590 -4.44 22.86 -2.78
N LEU A 591 -4.42 22.09 -1.70
CA LEU A 591 -4.94 22.52 -0.40
C LEU A 591 -4.26 21.81 0.76
N THR A 592 -4.40 22.42 1.93
CA THR A 592 -4.05 21.82 3.21
C THR A 592 -5.33 21.68 4.04
N TYR A 593 -5.53 20.54 4.66
CA TYR A 593 -6.73 20.26 5.44
C TYR A 593 -6.43 19.48 6.72
N ASP A 594 -7.34 19.52 7.66
CA ASP A 594 -7.28 18.82 8.94
C ASP A 594 -8.39 17.76 9.02
N ILE A 595 -8.11 16.68 9.74
CA ILE A 595 -9.06 15.60 10.02
C ILE A 595 -9.14 15.38 11.51
N GLN A 596 -10.35 15.02 11.98
CA GLN A 596 -10.60 14.58 13.34
C GLN A 596 -11.57 13.40 13.35
N THR A 597 -11.25 12.36 14.11
CA THR A 597 -12.08 11.17 14.25
C THR A 597 -12.31 10.85 15.72
N LEU A 598 -13.56 10.69 16.10
CA LEU A 598 -13.98 10.06 17.35
C LEU A 598 -14.46 8.66 17.02
N GLY A 599 -14.00 7.66 17.77
CA GLY A 599 -14.31 6.26 17.52
C GLY A 599 -14.55 5.45 18.78
N TRP A 600 -15.19 4.30 18.60
CA TRP A 600 -15.34 3.25 19.60
C TRP A 600 -15.06 1.91 18.92
N THR A 601 -14.13 1.15 19.50
CA THR A 601 -13.74 -0.17 18.98
C THR A 601 -13.86 -1.21 20.08
N THR A 602 -14.50 -2.32 19.76
CA THR A 602 -14.56 -3.51 20.62
C THR A 602 -13.99 -4.69 19.83
N ASP A 603 -13.00 -5.34 20.44
CA ASP A 603 -12.27 -6.48 19.90
C ASP A 603 -12.45 -7.69 20.85
N VAL A 604 -12.88 -8.83 20.30
CA VAL A 604 -13.15 -10.05 21.06
C VAL A 604 -12.49 -11.24 20.38
N VAL A 605 -11.73 -11.99 21.15
CA VAL A 605 -11.25 -13.34 20.75
C VAL A 605 -11.85 -14.35 21.72
N ALA A 606 -12.63 -15.31 21.22
CA ALA A 606 -13.30 -16.30 22.03
C ALA A 606 -13.01 -17.75 21.56
N ARG A 607 -12.89 -18.66 22.53
CA ARG A 607 -12.71 -20.11 22.34
C ARG A 607 -13.79 -20.86 23.11
N PRO A 608 -15.08 -20.77 22.67
CA PRO A 608 -16.21 -21.26 23.45
C PRO A 608 -16.23 -22.78 23.58
N VAL A 609 -15.70 -23.49 22.59
CA VAL A 609 -15.57 -24.95 22.59
C VAL A 609 -14.23 -25.38 22.00
N LYS A 610 -13.79 -26.58 22.31
CA LYS A 610 -12.52 -27.10 21.80
C LYS A 610 -12.48 -27.10 20.28
N GLY A 611 -11.44 -26.50 19.73
CA GLY A 611 -11.20 -26.40 18.29
C GLY A 611 -11.87 -25.20 17.61
N LEU A 612 -12.81 -24.51 18.25
CA LEU A 612 -13.42 -23.29 17.72
C LEU A 612 -12.74 -22.06 18.30
N GLU A 613 -12.25 -21.19 17.43
CA GLU A 613 -11.79 -19.85 17.77
C GLU A 613 -12.58 -18.85 16.92
N VAL A 614 -13.06 -17.79 17.56
CA VAL A 614 -13.81 -16.71 16.92
C VAL A 614 -13.13 -15.39 17.29
N HIS A 615 -12.71 -14.65 16.30
CA HIS A 615 -12.35 -13.25 16.43
C HIS A 615 -13.52 -12.38 15.93
N ALA A 616 -13.90 -11.36 16.67
CA ALA A 616 -14.91 -10.39 16.29
C ALA A 616 -14.44 -8.97 16.65
N LEU A 617 -14.53 -8.05 15.69
CA LEU A 617 -14.21 -6.63 15.87
C LEU A 617 -15.36 -5.77 15.40
N LEU A 618 -15.73 -4.80 16.21
CA LEU A 618 -16.67 -3.72 15.84
C LEU A 618 -15.99 -2.37 16.04
N THR A 619 -15.94 -1.57 14.99
CA THR A 619 -15.54 -0.16 15.08
C THR A 619 -16.66 0.74 14.60
N LEU A 620 -17.06 1.68 15.45
CA LEU A 620 -17.93 2.79 15.11
C LEU A 620 -17.11 4.08 15.19
N GLN A 621 -17.11 4.88 14.12
CA GLN A 621 -16.27 6.08 14.05
C GLN A 621 -16.94 7.20 13.27
N LYS A 622 -16.56 8.44 13.59
CA LYS A 622 -17.02 9.65 12.90
C LYS A 622 -15.81 10.47 12.43
N PRO A 623 -15.22 10.14 11.27
CA PRO A 623 -14.14 10.92 10.67
C PRO A 623 -14.71 12.19 10.01
N THR A 624 -14.21 13.37 10.38
CA THR A 624 -14.68 14.64 9.86
C THR A 624 -13.54 15.53 9.42
N TYR A 625 -13.73 16.25 8.33
CA TYR A 625 -12.86 17.37 7.96
C TYR A 625 -13.06 18.53 8.92
N LYS A 626 -11.97 19.11 9.42
CA LYS A 626 -11.99 20.27 10.33
C LYS A 626 -11.59 21.58 9.65
N LYS A 627 -10.79 21.48 8.62
CA LYS A 627 -10.37 22.58 7.78
C LYS A 627 -10.21 22.02 6.38
N TYR A 628 -11.14 22.33 5.50
CA TYR A 628 -11.11 21.82 4.13
C TYR A 628 -11.76 22.83 3.20
N GLU A 629 -10.97 23.80 2.75
CA GLU A 629 -11.44 24.88 1.88
C GLU A 629 -10.43 25.15 0.78
N THR A 630 -10.90 25.27 -0.46
CA THR A 630 -10.10 25.70 -1.60
C THR A 630 -10.98 26.32 -2.68
N SER A 631 -10.37 27.12 -3.54
CA SER A 631 -11.03 27.66 -4.73
C SER A 631 -10.07 27.75 -5.89
N ILE A 632 -10.59 27.61 -7.10
CA ILE A 632 -9.83 27.78 -8.33
C ILE A 632 -10.68 28.50 -9.36
N THR A 633 -10.06 29.35 -10.18
CA THR A 633 -10.73 30.03 -11.29
C THR A 633 -10.37 29.35 -12.60
N PHE A 634 -11.37 28.89 -13.33
CA PHE A 634 -11.24 28.29 -14.65
C PHE A 634 -11.06 29.33 -15.73
N SER A 635 -10.67 28.90 -16.94
CA SER A 635 -10.35 29.80 -18.07
C SER A 635 -11.55 30.62 -18.55
N ASP A 636 -12.77 30.12 -18.35
CA ASP A 636 -14.04 30.83 -18.68
C ASP A 636 -14.51 31.80 -17.59
N GLY A 637 -13.71 31.94 -16.48
CA GLY A 637 -14.03 32.80 -15.35
C GLY A 637 -14.89 32.13 -14.28
N TYR A 638 -15.30 30.89 -14.47
CA TYR A 638 -16.01 30.14 -13.42
C TYR A 638 -15.10 29.91 -12.20
N VAL A 639 -15.62 30.14 -11.02
CA VAL A 639 -14.91 29.91 -9.74
C VAL A 639 -15.43 28.63 -9.10
N GLY A 640 -14.65 27.57 -9.17
CA GLY A 640 -14.91 26.34 -8.45
C GLY A 640 -14.51 26.52 -6.97
N GLN A 641 -15.49 26.51 -6.07
CA GLN A 641 -15.29 26.59 -4.62
C GLN A 641 -15.61 25.26 -3.97
N ILE A 642 -14.76 24.85 -3.03
CA ILE A 642 -14.98 23.70 -2.17
C ILE A 642 -14.87 24.16 -0.73
N ASN A 643 -15.89 23.85 0.06
CA ASN A 643 -15.85 23.89 1.52
C ASN A 643 -16.46 22.60 2.07
N ALA A 644 -15.60 21.67 2.44
CA ALA A 644 -15.99 20.38 3.01
C ALA A 644 -15.80 20.32 4.53
N THR A 645 -15.54 21.46 5.18
CA THR A 645 -15.39 21.54 6.63
C THR A 645 -16.66 21.04 7.32
N GLY A 646 -16.51 20.04 8.21
CA GLY A 646 -17.62 19.38 8.90
C GLY A 646 -18.17 18.14 8.21
N ASN A 647 -17.86 17.92 6.92
CA ASN A 647 -18.26 16.73 6.19
C ASN A 647 -17.51 15.49 6.69
N ILE A 648 -18.12 14.32 6.45
CA ILE A 648 -17.48 13.03 6.69
C ILE A 648 -16.35 12.85 5.67
N VAL A 649 -15.21 12.36 6.15
CA VAL A 649 -14.06 12.09 5.30
C VAL A 649 -14.42 11.05 4.25
N ALA A 650 -14.17 11.39 2.98
CA ALA A 650 -14.44 10.51 1.86
C ALA A 650 -13.64 9.20 1.98
N GLU A 651 -14.23 8.12 1.50
CA GLU A 651 -13.68 6.76 1.48
C GLU A 651 -13.46 6.11 2.86
N VAL A 652 -13.68 6.82 3.97
CA VAL A 652 -13.54 6.27 5.32
C VAL A 652 -14.91 5.80 5.86
N PRO A 653 -15.10 4.49 6.08
CA PRO A 653 -16.36 3.96 6.59
C PRO A 653 -16.57 4.33 8.04
N GLN A 654 -17.82 4.65 8.43
CA GLN A 654 -18.19 4.94 9.80
C GLN A 654 -18.42 3.67 10.64
N VAL A 655 -18.68 2.54 10.00
CA VAL A 655 -18.90 1.24 10.63
C VAL A 655 -17.98 0.22 10.00
N ILE A 656 -17.21 -0.49 10.82
CA ILE A 656 -16.37 -1.61 10.40
C ILE A 656 -16.70 -2.79 11.32
N ILE A 657 -16.99 -3.95 10.72
CA ILE A 657 -17.20 -5.20 11.44
C ILE A 657 -16.27 -6.23 10.86
N GLU A 658 -15.57 -6.97 11.71
CA GLU A 658 -14.83 -8.17 11.33
C GLU A 658 -15.36 -9.37 12.14
N PHE A 659 -15.53 -10.51 11.48
CA PHE A 659 -15.95 -11.75 12.11
C PHE A 659 -15.18 -12.91 11.48
N ASP A 660 -14.24 -13.47 12.24
CA ASP A 660 -13.26 -14.44 11.76
C ASP A 660 -13.37 -15.75 12.55
N PRO A 661 -14.36 -16.61 12.30
CA PRO A 661 -14.43 -17.92 12.90
C PRO A 661 -13.45 -18.89 12.24
N SER A 662 -12.84 -19.73 13.06
CA SER A 662 -11.99 -20.83 12.60
C SER A 662 -12.21 -22.08 13.46
N TYR A 663 -12.20 -23.25 12.81
CA TYR A 663 -12.47 -24.52 13.45
C TYR A 663 -11.45 -25.59 13.09
N GLN A 664 -10.82 -26.16 14.11
CA GLN A 664 -9.92 -27.30 13.99
C GLN A 664 -10.74 -28.58 13.87
N LEU A 665 -11.07 -28.97 12.64
CA LEU A 665 -11.92 -30.14 12.35
C LEU A 665 -11.26 -31.45 12.77
N THR A 666 -9.97 -31.60 12.47
CA THR A 666 -9.11 -32.70 12.91
C THR A 666 -7.79 -32.14 13.41
N ARG A 667 -6.87 -33.00 13.90
CA ARG A 667 -5.53 -32.55 14.31
C ARG A 667 -4.71 -31.91 13.18
N SER A 668 -5.05 -32.22 11.92
CA SER A 668 -4.32 -31.81 10.73
C SER A 668 -5.12 -30.88 9.80
N LEU A 669 -6.44 -30.74 10.00
CA LEU A 669 -7.30 -29.95 9.11
C LEU A 669 -8.00 -28.84 9.89
N ARG A 670 -7.79 -27.59 9.44
CA ARG A 670 -8.43 -26.40 9.94
C ARG A 670 -9.25 -25.73 8.84
N LEU A 671 -10.45 -25.35 9.19
CA LEU A 671 -11.34 -24.51 8.38
C LEU A 671 -11.39 -23.11 8.97
N TRP A 672 -11.49 -22.11 8.13
CA TRP A 672 -11.58 -20.73 8.58
C TRP A 672 -12.38 -19.89 7.58
N THR A 673 -12.99 -18.82 8.10
CA THR A 673 -13.60 -17.76 7.28
C THR A 673 -13.27 -16.40 7.87
N SER A 674 -13.40 -15.35 7.08
CA SER A 674 -13.27 -13.96 7.51
C SER A 674 -14.34 -13.14 6.78
N PHE A 675 -15.17 -12.47 7.53
CA PHE A 675 -16.18 -11.54 7.05
C PHE A 675 -15.79 -10.15 7.51
N ARG A 676 -15.59 -9.23 6.59
CA ARG A 676 -15.28 -7.83 6.87
C ARG A 676 -16.35 -6.95 6.24
N TYR A 677 -17.13 -6.30 7.08
CA TYR A 677 -18.12 -5.32 6.64
C TYR A 677 -17.56 -3.92 6.74
N PHE A 678 -17.62 -3.20 5.66
CA PHE A 678 -17.36 -1.76 5.61
C PHE A 678 -18.69 -1.07 5.33
N GLY A 679 -19.11 -0.19 6.24
CA GLY A 679 -20.31 0.59 6.08
C GLY A 679 -20.27 1.54 4.88
N LYS A 680 -21.35 2.27 4.64
CA LYS A 680 -21.44 3.29 3.62
C LYS A 680 -20.22 4.23 3.64
N THR A 681 -19.66 4.51 2.45
CA THR A 681 -18.58 5.49 2.25
C THR A 681 -18.99 6.53 1.23
N TYR A 682 -18.60 7.79 1.46
CA TYR A 682 -18.78 8.83 0.47
C TYR A 682 -17.71 8.72 -0.62
N ALA A 683 -18.11 8.91 -1.87
CA ALA A 683 -17.25 8.82 -3.04
C ALA A 683 -16.73 10.19 -3.51
N ASN A 684 -17.09 11.26 -2.82
CA ASN A 684 -16.53 12.60 -2.98
C ASN A 684 -16.59 13.39 -1.68
N ILE A 685 -15.81 14.46 -1.60
CA ILE A 685 -15.65 15.32 -0.41
C ILE A 685 -16.90 16.12 -0.05
N ASN A 686 -17.78 16.38 -1.01
CA ASN A 686 -19.04 17.11 -0.82
C ASN A 686 -20.18 16.20 -0.33
N GLU A 687 -19.91 14.92 -0.04
CA GLU A 687 -20.92 13.92 0.35
C GLU A 687 -22.07 13.77 -0.66
N ALA A 688 -21.85 14.13 -1.92
CA ALA A 688 -22.84 14.08 -2.98
C ALA A 688 -23.10 12.64 -3.46
N TYR A 689 -22.03 11.87 -3.62
CA TYR A 689 -22.10 10.48 -4.00
C TYR A 689 -21.60 9.56 -2.89
N TYR A 690 -22.16 8.37 -2.83
CA TYR A 690 -21.77 7.36 -1.87
C TYR A 690 -21.94 5.95 -2.45
N PHE A 691 -21.20 5.03 -1.89
CA PHE A 691 -21.41 3.60 -2.12
C PHE A 691 -21.99 2.96 -0.86
N ASN A 692 -22.92 2.02 -1.06
CA ASN A 692 -23.51 1.25 0.01
C ASN A 692 -22.44 0.40 0.73
N GLY A 693 -22.75 0.00 1.96
CA GLY A 693 -21.89 -0.90 2.71
C GLY A 693 -21.63 -2.21 1.96
N ARG A 694 -20.41 -2.71 2.10
CA ARG A 694 -19.95 -3.93 1.39
C ARG A 694 -19.31 -4.91 2.34
N TRP A 695 -19.35 -6.18 1.96
CA TRP A 695 -18.60 -7.24 2.60
C TRP A 695 -17.34 -7.56 1.79
N GLU A 696 -16.23 -7.73 2.47
CA GLU A 696 -15.06 -8.42 1.94
C GLU A 696 -15.00 -9.79 2.63
N THR A 697 -15.05 -10.86 1.86
CA THR A 697 -15.20 -12.21 2.40
C THR A 697 -14.07 -13.11 1.97
N PHE A 698 -13.52 -13.82 2.94
CA PHE A 698 -12.46 -14.80 2.73
C PHE A 698 -12.84 -16.10 3.43
N GLY A 699 -12.42 -17.20 2.87
CA GLY A 699 -12.57 -18.49 3.51
C GLY A 699 -11.53 -19.46 3.01
N GLY A 700 -11.32 -20.54 3.77
CA GLY A 700 -10.37 -21.51 3.31
C GLY A 700 -10.17 -22.66 4.26
N LEU A 701 -9.26 -23.50 3.86
CA LEU A 701 -8.78 -24.63 4.63
C LEU A 701 -7.25 -24.68 4.65
N ASN A 702 -6.72 -25.15 5.76
CA ASN A 702 -5.29 -25.48 5.91
C ASN A 702 -5.20 -26.94 6.33
N TRP A 703 -4.50 -27.74 5.53
CA TRP A 703 -4.33 -29.17 5.77
C TRP A 703 -2.85 -29.52 5.91
N GLN A 704 -2.45 -29.90 7.13
CA GLN A 704 -1.14 -30.47 7.41
C GLN A 704 -1.19 -31.97 7.05
N VAL A 705 -0.83 -32.30 5.80
CA VAL A 705 -0.87 -33.67 5.26
C VAL A 705 0.05 -34.58 6.07
N ASN A 706 1.26 -34.08 6.36
CA ASN A 706 2.28 -34.72 7.19
C ASN A 706 3.22 -33.62 7.76
N PRO A 707 4.18 -33.93 8.64
CA PRO A 707 5.05 -32.89 9.24
C PRO A 707 5.81 -32.02 8.27
N ARG A 708 5.97 -32.45 7.01
CA ARG A 708 6.72 -31.74 5.95
C ARG A 708 5.82 -31.03 4.94
N LEU A 709 4.63 -31.55 4.66
CA LEU A 709 3.74 -31.05 3.62
C LEU A 709 2.49 -30.42 4.22
N SER A 710 2.24 -29.17 3.88
CA SER A 710 1.00 -28.45 4.15
C SER A 710 0.35 -28.02 2.82
N LEU A 711 -0.97 -28.17 2.74
CA LEU A 711 -1.77 -27.67 1.63
C LEU A 711 -2.75 -26.62 2.14
N GLY A 712 -3.01 -25.61 1.33
CA GLY A 712 -3.97 -24.56 1.61
C GLY A 712 -4.90 -24.32 0.43
N CYS A 713 -6.12 -23.94 0.75
CA CYS A 713 -7.07 -23.38 -0.21
C CYS A 713 -7.63 -22.11 0.39
N THR A 714 -7.61 -21.03 -0.36
CA THR A 714 -8.18 -19.74 0.04
C THR A 714 -9.17 -19.30 -1.04
N VAL A 715 -10.35 -18.87 -0.62
CA VAL A 715 -11.35 -18.26 -1.49
C VAL A 715 -11.49 -16.80 -1.09
N VAL A 716 -11.23 -15.89 -2.00
CA VAL A 716 -11.41 -14.44 -1.84
C VAL A 716 -12.74 -14.04 -2.47
N ASN A 717 -13.49 -13.18 -1.79
CA ASN A 717 -14.82 -12.74 -2.20
C ASN A 717 -15.77 -13.91 -2.47
N PHE A 718 -15.91 -14.83 -1.49
CA PHE A 718 -16.72 -16.04 -1.68
C PHE A 718 -18.23 -15.75 -1.79
N LEU A 719 -18.70 -14.58 -1.35
CA LEU A 719 -20.06 -14.11 -1.62
C LEU A 719 -20.23 -13.58 -3.04
N ASN A 720 -19.15 -13.52 -3.82
CA ASN A 720 -19.10 -12.99 -5.17
C ASN A 720 -19.79 -11.62 -5.30
N GLN A 721 -19.54 -10.72 -4.35
CA GLN A 721 -20.06 -9.37 -4.42
C GLN A 721 -19.41 -8.61 -5.56
N THR A 722 -20.24 -8.07 -6.43
CA THR A 722 -19.81 -7.08 -7.43
C THR A 722 -20.16 -5.68 -6.95
N GLY A 723 -19.44 -4.66 -7.39
CA GLY A 723 -19.73 -3.28 -7.03
C GLY A 723 -18.52 -2.38 -7.17
N ALA A 724 -18.76 -1.10 -6.93
CA ALA A 724 -17.73 -0.07 -6.93
C ALA A 724 -17.35 0.37 -5.51
N LYS A 725 -16.17 0.97 -5.38
CA LYS A 725 -15.63 1.55 -4.15
C LYS A 725 -14.76 2.76 -4.50
N GLY A 726 -14.27 3.46 -3.48
CA GLY A 726 -13.35 4.59 -3.65
C GLY A 726 -14.07 5.86 -4.10
N SER A 727 -13.40 6.67 -4.91
CA SER A 727 -13.92 7.92 -5.44
C SER A 727 -14.54 7.74 -6.83
N ILE A 728 -15.41 8.68 -7.21
CA ILE A 728 -15.97 8.79 -8.56
C ILE A 728 -15.20 9.89 -9.30
N ALA A 729 -14.66 9.56 -10.46
CA ALA A 729 -13.87 10.48 -11.27
C ALA A 729 -14.68 11.72 -11.69
N GLY A 730 -14.10 12.92 -11.50
CA GLY A 730 -14.71 14.18 -11.90
C GLY A 730 -15.86 14.68 -11.04
N ALA A 731 -16.04 14.08 -9.84
CA ALA A 731 -17.18 14.39 -8.97
C ALA A 731 -16.90 15.46 -7.89
N GLU A 732 -15.69 16.03 -7.83
CA GLU A 732 -15.23 16.87 -6.74
C GLU A 732 -16.05 18.15 -6.54
N LEU A 733 -16.52 18.78 -7.63
CA LEU A 733 -17.35 20.00 -7.58
C LEU A 733 -18.84 19.70 -7.44
N ILE A 734 -19.29 18.47 -7.56
CA ILE A 734 -20.71 18.11 -7.50
C ILE A 734 -21.21 18.21 -6.07
N THR A 735 -22.28 18.97 -5.83
CA THR A 735 -22.94 19.14 -4.54
C THR A 735 -24.04 18.11 -4.31
N LYS A 736 -24.49 17.96 -3.05
CA LYS A 736 -25.62 17.07 -2.69
C LYS A 736 -26.89 17.39 -3.47
N ASP A 737 -27.20 18.67 -3.64
CA ASP A 737 -28.43 19.11 -4.34
C ASP A 737 -28.37 18.73 -5.82
N GLN A 738 -27.20 18.90 -6.45
CA GLN A 738 -26.99 18.47 -7.84
C GLN A 738 -27.08 16.96 -7.99
N ALA A 739 -26.48 16.20 -7.04
CA ALA A 739 -26.47 14.73 -7.08
C ALA A 739 -27.86 14.11 -6.83
N ALA A 740 -28.75 14.79 -6.10
CA ALA A 740 -30.09 14.26 -5.78
C ALA A 740 -30.94 13.92 -7.01
N GLY A 741 -30.72 14.59 -8.12
CA GLY A 741 -31.39 14.35 -9.41
C GLY A 741 -30.66 13.31 -10.30
N ILE A 742 -29.48 12.85 -9.93
CA ILE A 742 -28.66 11.98 -10.77
C ILE A 742 -29.02 10.53 -10.50
N LYS A 743 -29.60 9.87 -11.52
CA LYS A 743 -29.99 8.44 -11.48
C LYS A 743 -29.65 7.76 -12.79
N ASN A 744 -29.17 6.53 -12.71
CA ASN A 744 -28.81 5.69 -13.85
C ASN A 744 -27.80 6.37 -14.80
N VAL A 745 -26.77 6.98 -14.23
CA VAL A 745 -25.74 7.70 -14.98
C VAL A 745 -24.47 6.86 -15.05
N LEU A 746 -23.87 6.83 -16.26
CA LEU A 746 -22.57 6.20 -16.46
C LEU A 746 -21.49 7.03 -15.74
N MET A 747 -20.70 6.35 -14.90
CA MET A 747 -19.59 6.91 -14.14
C MET A 747 -18.39 5.99 -14.22
N THR A 748 -17.24 6.45 -13.77
CA THR A 748 -16.01 5.66 -13.70
C THR A 748 -15.43 5.72 -12.28
N GLY A 749 -15.05 4.57 -11.74
CA GLY A 749 -14.44 4.46 -10.42
C GLY A 749 -13.80 3.09 -10.20
N SER A 750 -13.30 2.85 -9.00
CA SER A 750 -12.72 1.55 -8.61
C SER A 750 -13.81 0.53 -8.29
N TYR A 751 -13.47 -0.76 -8.39
CA TYR A 751 -14.41 -1.86 -8.15
C TYR A 751 -13.83 -2.89 -7.16
N LEU A 752 -14.68 -3.85 -6.77
CA LEU A 752 -14.30 -4.94 -5.87
C LEU A 752 -13.55 -6.05 -6.63
N ARG A 753 -12.57 -6.67 -5.97
CA ARG A 753 -11.89 -7.86 -6.52
C ARG A 753 -12.91 -8.99 -6.71
N PRO A 754 -12.93 -9.68 -7.87
CA PRO A 754 -13.88 -10.75 -8.15
C PRO A 754 -13.60 -12.00 -7.30
N PHE A 755 -14.57 -12.94 -7.29
CA PHE A 755 -14.38 -14.26 -6.70
C PHE A 755 -13.08 -14.90 -7.19
N THR A 756 -12.22 -15.31 -6.25
CA THR A 756 -10.91 -15.89 -6.57
C THR A 756 -10.67 -17.13 -5.71
N VAL A 757 -10.30 -18.25 -6.34
CA VAL A 757 -9.84 -19.47 -5.64
C VAL A 757 -8.33 -19.58 -5.78
N GLU A 758 -7.64 -19.63 -4.65
CA GLU A 758 -6.20 -19.79 -4.56
C GLU A 758 -5.85 -21.13 -3.90
N ILE A 759 -4.88 -21.83 -4.45
CA ILE A 759 -4.37 -23.09 -3.90
C ILE A 759 -2.89 -22.88 -3.58
N SER A 760 -2.48 -23.35 -2.42
CA SER A 760 -1.10 -23.26 -1.97
C SER A 760 -0.58 -24.60 -1.46
N ALA A 761 0.73 -24.80 -1.60
CA ALA A 761 1.46 -25.93 -1.04
C ALA A 761 2.74 -25.42 -0.39
N SER A 762 3.09 -25.98 0.77
CA SER A 762 4.35 -25.71 1.45
C SER A 762 5.01 -27.02 1.83
N LEU A 763 6.26 -27.22 1.37
CA LEU A 763 7.08 -28.38 1.65
C LEU A 763 8.29 -27.96 2.48
N LYS A 764 8.48 -28.60 3.64
CA LYS A 764 9.68 -28.48 4.47
C LYS A 764 10.64 -29.64 4.19
N ILE A 765 11.91 -29.34 4.01
CA ILE A 765 12.99 -30.29 3.70
C ILE A 765 13.90 -30.46 4.90
#